data_e7befe147f801afc1361b9116ce3eca8
#
_entry.id   e7befe147f801afc1361b9116ce3eca8
#
_cell.length_a   1.000
_cell.length_b   1.000
_cell.length_c   1.000
_cell.angle_alpha   90.00
_cell.angle_beta   90.00
_cell.angle_gamma   90.00
#
_symmetry.space_group_name_H-M   'P 1'
#
loop_
_entity.id
_entity.type
_entity.pdbx_description
1 polymer ?
#
loop_
_entity_poly.entity_id
_entity_poly.type
_entity_poly.pdbx_seq_one_letter_code
_entity_poly.pdbx_strand_id
1 'polypeptide(L)'
;MKKLPKITPVPQKLRLGDSRIEIGRLANADFEIIAENLSGDLARSAYDMLCENLSKKLNVCAEEANGNVKIILSLSENVPCEVVKNCEQAYEIEAKGNEITLTAFGEEGLYFAATTLCQCIEICGNTAYVPEMSLLDWPDMRTRGHFMECRYGSNLMELEDWKAVVDDMTEMKLNQLVVALYGCWNIQYDRVVSEYLYIPLKCHPELSVDVIKKYYSPSKGEWVNETIPTPMAQKDFFGELIAYGKKRGVEVLPLWNSYGHNALVPRLIPSISAKDESGKLTGFGLCLSNSETYDVLFDIYDEIIEKYLEPNGIRSFHIGLDEVRMERAIDPNDLFREFSPWCMCPECAKLSNEEKFINHAVKLIRHLKAKGMKNVYIYADMLINTVDPKKFRDILSENDILDVTVLDWWTYRNDKERMMFKTMHPELNMRSTVKPWNSYYHWDMTFDAVPNTFNLCELADSEGCAAGLQAYSAWDKVCDKNHVSMADYSWNFKGTGMVSEYNERYAYRRFGKYYDEAKEALALMDKITDEGIGNAKLTETNVGKGMGNVTLLRSLTYYVYSYVRADKPYPRNFPGEPFGNLLDDLDTYKKQLRNISEMAQRASQIFEKLSNCAECDNSLAKRFECEARNYGCIADDYLALIEIYELMEKNEKNEAVSGKVVAIAKERKAERLSLMLAFERTKEEFLLPSHLRNQSIFMQLFADIEDYASKTEPEKLNLNMCDLSEIGSENFFALR
;
A
#
# COMPACT_ATOMS: atom_id res chain seq x y z
N MET A 1 -8.86 20.96 -25.61
CA MET A 1 -9.72 20.05 -24.81
C MET A 1 -10.88 20.87 -24.22
N LYS A 2 -12.15 20.42 -24.40
CA LYS A 2 -13.23 20.94 -23.54
C LYS A 2 -12.83 20.65 -22.10
N LYS A 3 -12.93 21.64 -21.20
CA LYS A 3 -12.64 21.45 -19.77
C LYS A 3 -13.55 20.33 -19.24
N LEU A 4 -13.03 19.11 -19.13
CA LEU A 4 -13.73 18.04 -18.42
C LEU A 4 -13.73 18.37 -16.93
N PRO A 5 -14.83 18.18 -16.20
CA PRO A 5 -14.83 18.35 -14.77
C PRO A 5 -13.82 17.38 -14.14
N LYS A 6 -13.25 17.79 -13.01
CA LYS A 6 -12.26 16.99 -12.25
C LYS A 6 -12.94 15.86 -11.45
N ILE A 7 -13.83 15.09 -12.10
CA ILE A 7 -14.54 13.98 -11.45
C ILE A 7 -13.63 12.78 -11.32
N THR A 8 -13.58 12.19 -10.15
CA THR A 8 -12.90 10.92 -9.85
C THR A 8 -13.88 10.00 -9.11
N PRO A 9 -14.07 8.78 -9.57
CA PRO A 9 -13.61 8.14 -10.82
C PRO A 9 -14.28 8.71 -12.08
N VAL A 10 -13.75 8.27 -13.25
CA VAL A 10 -14.33 8.63 -14.56
C VAL A 10 -15.76 8.10 -14.65
N PRO A 11 -16.77 8.96 -14.84
CA PRO A 11 -18.17 8.50 -14.92
C PRO A 11 -18.44 7.70 -16.20
N GLN A 12 -19.43 6.80 -16.14
CA GLN A 12 -19.86 6.00 -17.29
C GLN A 12 -20.45 6.86 -18.42
N LYS A 13 -21.33 7.78 -18.08
CA LYS A 13 -21.96 8.69 -19.03
C LYS A 13 -22.04 10.09 -18.47
N LEU A 14 -21.47 11.05 -19.16
CA LEU A 14 -21.52 12.46 -18.80
C LEU A 14 -21.77 13.34 -20.03
N ARG A 15 -22.76 14.21 -19.95
CA ARG A 15 -22.99 15.28 -20.91
C ARG A 15 -22.96 16.62 -20.17
N LEU A 16 -22.10 17.51 -20.59
CA LEU A 16 -22.01 18.86 -20.05
C LEU A 16 -22.83 19.82 -20.91
N GLY A 17 -23.61 20.68 -20.26
CA GLY A 17 -24.24 21.84 -20.87
C GLY A 17 -23.24 22.97 -21.17
N ASP A 18 -23.72 24.04 -21.73
CA ASP A 18 -22.91 25.23 -22.05
C ASP A 18 -22.93 26.28 -20.92
N SER A 19 -23.80 26.10 -19.93
CA SER A 19 -24.03 27.02 -18.81
C SER A 19 -23.55 26.43 -17.47
N ARG A 20 -23.56 27.30 -16.45
CA ARG A 20 -23.29 26.93 -15.06
C ARG A 20 -24.39 27.51 -14.17
N ILE A 21 -24.76 26.78 -13.13
CA ILE A 21 -25.73 27.17 -12.11
C ILE A 21 -24.95 27.83 -10.97
N GLU A 22 -25.23 29.07 -10.65
CA GLU A 22 -24.71 29.73 -9.45
C GLU A 22 -25.49 29.23 -8.24
N ILE A 23 -24.77 28.60 -7.27
CA ILE A 23 -25.38 28.05 -6.07
C ILE A 23 -25.14 28.93 -4.83
N GLY A 24 -24.43 30.03 -4.96
CA GLY A 24 -24.19 30.98 -3.88
C GLY A 24 -22.80 31.60 -3.93
N ARG A 25 -22.52 32.38 -2.89
CA ARG A 25 -21.24 33.07 -2.68
C ARG A 25 -20.74 32.78 -1.28
N LEU A 26 -19.46 33.04 -1.03
CA LEU A 26 -18.89 32.93 0.31
C LEU A 26 -19.75 33.69 1.32
N ALA A 27 -20.15 33.00 2.39
CA ALA A 27 -21.06 33.46 3.44
C ALA A 27 -22.51 33.81 2.96
N ASN A 28 -22.91 33.35 1.78
CA ASN A 28 -24.26 33.54 1.27
C ASN A 28 -24.69 32.42 0.33
N ALA A 29 -25.51 31.49 0.83
CA ALA A 29 -26.08 30.39 0.06
C ALA A 29 -27.26 30.88 -0.79
N ASP A 30 -27.35 30.41 -2.04
CA ASP A 30 -28.54 30.61 -2.90
C ASP A 30 -29.12 29.24 -3.32
N PHE A 31 -29.12 28.28 -2.39
CA PHE A 31 -29.70 26.95 -2.59
C PHE A 31 -30.55 26.51 -1.40
N GLU A 32 -31.37 25.49 -1.65
CA GLU A 32 -32.14 24.71 -0.67
C GLU A 32 -31.86 23.25 -0.93
N ILE A 33 -31.53 22.47 0.12
CA ILE A 33 -31.31 21.01 0.00
C ILE A 33 -32.59 20.29 0.44
N ILE A 34 -33.14 19.47 -0.45
CA ILE A 34 -34.41 18.78 -0.26
C ILE A 34 -34.12 17.27 -0.26
N ALA A 35 -34.51 16.59 0.81
CA ALA A 35 -34.42 15.15 0.95
C ALA A 35 -35.79 14.52 0.70
N GLU A 36 -35.95 13.76 -0.37
CA GLU A 36 -37.19 13.07 -0.73
C GLU A 36 -37.06 11.56 -0.55
N ASN A 37 -37.94 10.99 0.27
CA ASN A 37 -38.03 9.52 0.45
C ASN A 37 -36.69 8.84 0.85
N LEU A 38 -35.85 9.53 1.61
CA LEU A 38 -34.60 8.93 2.09
C LEU A 38 -34.89 7.89 3.15
N SER A 39 -34.59 6.65 2.84
CA SER A 39 -34.66 5.51 3.77
C SER A 39 -33.27 4.91 3.95
N GLY A 40 -32.91 4.60 5.19
CA GLY A 40 -31.63 4.00 5.53
C GLY A 40 -30.57 4.97 6.04
N ASP A 41 -29.61 4.41 6.76
CA ASP A 41 -28.58 5.20 7.46
C ASP A 41 -27.58 5.85 6.48
N LEU A 42 -27.21 5.14 5.40
CA LEU A 42 -26.25 5.63 4.43
C LEU A 42 -26.84 6.73 3.54
N ALA A 43 -28.13 6.64 3.21
CA ALA A 43 -28.84 7.71 2.49
C ALA A 43 -28.88 9.01 3.30
N ARG A 44 -29.09 8.92 4.62
CA ARG A 44 -29.00 10.06 5.53
C ARG A 44 -27.57 10.61 5.60
N SER A 45 -26.57 9.73 5.70
CA SER A 45 -25.15 10.12 5.70
C SER A 45 -24.75 10.83 4.39
N ALA A 46 -25.35 10.47 3.25
CA ALA A 46 -25.14 11.18 1.98
C ALA A 46 -25.66 12.64 2.05
N TYR A 47 -26.81 12.87 2.64
CA TYR A 47 -27.36 14.20 2.88
C TYR A 47 -26.45 15.00 3.83
N ASP A 48 -26.08 14.42 4.97
CA ASP A 48 -25.23 15.07 5.96
C ASP A 48 -23.86 15.45 5.36
N MET A 49 -23.25 14.56 4.60
CA MET A 49 -21.96 14.82 3.91
C MET A 49 -22.07 15.95 2.87
N LEU A 50 -23.16 16.00 2.12
CA LEU A 50 -23.38 17.09 1.16
C LEU A 50 -23.54 18.41 1.89
N CYS A 51 -24.33 18.47 2.97
CA CYS A 51 -24.49 19.67 3.79
C CYS A 51 -23.17 20.13 4.40
N GLU A 52 -22.39 19.21 4.96
CA GLU A 52 -21.07 19.53 5.53
C GLU A 52 -20.11 20.09 4.47
N ASN A 53 -20.07 19.48 3.29
CA ASN A 53 -19.19 19.91 2.20
C ASN A 53 -19.55 21.30 1.67
N LEU A 54 -20.85 21.56 1.45
CA LEU A 54 -21.34 22.87 1.03
C LEU A 54 -21.12 23.93 2.11
N SER A 55 -21.36 23.58 3.38
CA SER A 55 -21.13 24.48 4.51
C SER A 55 -19.66 24.90 4.58
N LYS A 56 -18.75 23.96 4.45
CA LYS A 56 -17.30 24.21 4.46
C LYS A 56 -16.85 25.02 3.25
N LYS A 57 -17.33 24.70 2.04
CA LYS A 57 -16.94 25.40 0.81
C LYS A 57 -17.42 26.83 0.74
N LEU A 58 -18.61 27.14 1.26
CA LEU A 58 -19.24 28.44 1.17
C LEU A 58 -19.22 29.24 2.50
N ASN A 59 -18.77 28.62 3.59
CA ASN A 59 -18.80 29.19 4.93
C ASN A 59 -20.24 29.62 5.32
N VAL A 60 -21.21 28.71 5.19
CA VAL A 60 -22.64 28.90 5.51
C VAL A 60 -23.12 27.72 6.36
N CYS A 61 -24.35 27.79 6.89
CA CYS A 61 -25.08 26.62 7.39
C CYS A 61 -25.93 26.08 6.24
N ALA A 62 -25.49 24.99 5.59
CA ALA A 62 -26.17 24.46 4.40
C ALA A 62 -27.54 23.85 4.71
N GLU A 63 -27.72 23.31 5.92
CA GLU A 63 -28.99 22.72 6.39
C GLU A 63 -30.09 23.80 6.56
N GLU A 64 -29.71 25.03 6.85
CA GLU A 64 -30.61 26.18 7.04
C GLU A 64 -30.74 27.03 5.79
N ALA A 65 -30.04 26.67 4.72
CA ALA A 65 -30.07 27.43 3.47
C ALA A 65 -31.44 27.34 2.80
N ASN A 66 -31.94 28.50 2.35
CA ASN A 66 -33.23 28.64 1.68
C ASN A 66 -33.08 29.61 0.52
N GLY A 67 -32.59 29.11 -0.61
CA GLY A 67 -32.27 29.88 -1.81
C GLY A 67 -33.10 29.45 -3.02
N ASN A 68 -32.73 29.98 -4.19
CA ASN A 68 -33.48 29.79 -5.44
C ASN A 68 -33.15 28.45 -6.13
N VAL A 69 -31.97 27.90 -5.91
CA VAL A 69 -31.54 26.64 -6.51
C VAL A 69 -31.94 25.47 -5.61
N LYS A 70 -32.67 24.52 -6.17
CA LYS A 70 -33.08 23.33 -5.43
C LYS A 70 -32.10 22.19 -5.69
N ILE A 71 -31.54 21.62 -4.63
CA ILE A 71 -30.71 20.42 -4.67
C ILE A 71 -31.51 19.29 -4.07
N ILE A 72 -32.01 18.36 -4.89
CA ILE A 72 -32.97 17.33 -4.51
C ILE A 72 -32.26 15.98 -4.49
N LEU A 73 -32.32 15.29 -3.34
CA LEU A 73 -31.81 13.93 -3.17
C LEU A 73 -32.98 12.96 -3.07
N SER A 74 -32.98 11.91 -3.87
CA SER A 74 -34.07 10.92 -3.89
C SER A 74 -33.58 9.51 -4.17
N LEU A 75 -34.33 8.51 -3.66
CA LEU A 75 -34.17 7.10 -4.00
C LEU A 75 -35.29 6.67 -4.95
N SER A 76 -34.95 5.86 -5.96
CA SER A 76 -35.87 5.32 -6.96
C SER A 76 -35.68 3.82 -7.15
N GLU A 77 -36.78 3.11 -7.34
CA GLU A 77 -36.75 1.69 -7.72
C GLU A 77 -36.61 1.49 -9.24
N ASN A 78 -36.78 2.54 -10.02
CA ASN A 78 -36.77 2.50 -11.48
C ASN A 78 -35.37 2.65 -12.05
N VAL A 79 -34.61 1.54 -12.08
CA VAL A 79 -33.23 1.52 -12.62
C VAL A 79 -33.26 1.69 -14.14
N PRO A 80 -32.47 2.63 -14.73
CA PRO A 80 -32.33 2.77 -16.17
C PRO A 80 -31.80 1.48 -16.82
N CYS A 81 -32.31 1.15 -18.00
CA CYS A 81 -31.96 -0.10 -18.70
C CYS A 81 -30.48 -0.17 -19.13
N GLU A 82 -29.79 0.95 -19.16
CA GLU A 82 -28.36 1.05 -19.42
C GLU A 82 -27.49 0.56 -18.27
N VAL A 83 -28.00 0.57 -17.04
CA VAL A 83 -27.32 0.07 -15.84
C VAL A 83 -27.44 -1.46 -15.82
N VAL A 84 -26.39 -2.15 -16.22
CA VAL A 84 -26.43 -3.61 -16.42
C VAL A 84 -25.85 -4.41 -15.23
N LYS A 85 -25.21 -3.73 -14.28
CA LYS A 85 -24.59 -4.35 -13.09
C LYS A 85 -24.50 -3.35 -11.93
N ASN A 86 -24.37 -3.84 -10.71
CA ASN A 86 -24.21 -3.03 -9.49
C ASN A 86 -25.24 -1.90 -9.36
N CYS A 87 -26.51 -2.22 -9.63
CA CYS A 87 -27.60 -1.25 -9.68
C CYS A 87 -27.77 -0.46 -8.38
N GLU A 88 -27.51 -1.07 -7.25
CA GLU A 88 -27.59 -0.46 -5.91
C GLU A 88 -26.54 0.65 -5.70
N GLN A 89 -25.50 0.67 -6.53
CA GLN A 89 -24.46 1.68 -6.53
C GLN A 89 -24.63 2.72 -7.66
N ALA A 90 -25.65 2.55 -8.47
CA ALA A 90 -25.91 3.41 -9.61
C ALA A 90 -26.71 4.67 -9.22
N TYR A 91 -26.53 5.75 -9.97
CA TYR A 91 -27.18 7.02 -9.76
C TYR A 91 -27.22 7.90 -11.00
N GLU A 92 -28.12 8.88 -10.99
CA GLU A 92 -28.26 9.95 -11.98
C GLU A 92 -28.07 11.30 -11.31
N ILE A 93 -27.48 12.25 -12.03
CA ILE A 93 -27.46 13.68 -11.69
C ILE A 93 -27.94 14.47 -12.88
N GLU A 94 -29.02 15.22 -12.70
CA GLU A 94 -29.50 16.22 -13.68
C GLU A 94 -29.37 17.60 -13.05
N ALA A 95 -28.55 18.47 -13.66
CA ALA A 95 -28.36 19.85 -13.25
C ALA A 95 -28.73 20.77 -14.37
N LYS A 96 -29.87 21.51 -14.24
CA LYS A 96 -30.40 22.37 -15.27
C LYS A 96 -31.21 23.51 -14.69
N GLY A 97 -30.95 24.73 -15.18
CA GLY A 97 -31.67 25.91 -14.71
C GLY A 97 -31.44 26.17 -13.21
N ASN A 98 -32.47 26.07 -12.38
CA ASN A 98 -32.37 26.24 -10.93
C ASN A 98 -32.61 24.95 -10.17
N GLU A 99 -32.40 23.81 -10.80
CA GLU A 99 -32.62 22.49 -10.16
C GLU A 99 -31.45 21.59 -10.40
N ILE A 100 -31.02 20.90 -9.33
CA ILE A 100 -29.99 19.86 -9.34
C ILE A 100 -30.60 18.63 -8.65
N THR A 101 -30.89 17.60 -9.42
CA THR A 101 -31.52 16.37 -8.91
C THR A 101 -30.50 15.24 -8.85
N LEU A 102 -30.39 14.62 -7.70
CA LEU A 102 -29.62 13.40 -7.44
C LEU A 102 -30.58 12.24 -7.22
N THR A 103 -30.70 11.34 -8.19
CA THR A 103 -31.57 10.17 -8.10
C THR A 103 -30.69 8.92 -8.05
N ALA A 104 -30.82 8.11 -7.01
CA ALA A 104 -30.05 6.89 -6.86
C ALA A 104 -30.93 5.67 -6.74
N PHE A 105 -30.39 4.49 -7.09
CA PHE A 105 -31.11 3.22 -7.13
C PHE A 105 -30.74 2.32 -5.93
N GLY A 106 -30.04 2.88 -4.96
CA GLY A 106 -29.70 2.35 -3.65
C GLY A 106 -28.97 3.40 -2.81
N GLU A 107 -28.83 3.14 -1.52
CA GLU A 107 -28.21 4.06 -0.58
C GLU A 107 -26.74 4.36 -0.93
N GLU A 108 -25.99 3.34 -1.38
CA GLU A 108 -24.60 3.49 -1.82
C GLU A 108 -24.53 4.45 -3.03
N GLY A 109 -25.42 4.28 -4.01
CA GLY A 109 -25.51 5.14 -5.18
C GLY A 109 -25.79 6.61 -4.81
N LEU A 110 -26.65 6.85 -3.79
CA LEU A 110 -26.94 8.21 -3.33
C LEU A 110 -25.72 8.87 -2.70
N TYR A 111 -24.94 8.12 -1.94
CA TYR A 111 -23.70 8.59 -1.36
C TYR A 111 -22.69 8.97 -2.46
N PHE A 112 -22.57 8.13 -3.50
CA PHE A 112 -21.71 8.42 -4.65
C PHE A 112 -22.20 9.59 -5.50
N ALA A 113 -23.52 9.77 -5.63
CA ALA A 113 -24.10 10.94 -6.30
C ALA A 113 -23.73 12.25 -5.57
N ALA A 114 -23.90 12.28 -4.26
CA ALA A 114 -23.53 13.42 -3.42
C ALA A 114 -22.00 13.71 -3.51
N THR A 115 -21.17 12.66 -3.46
CA THR A 115 -19.71 12.78 -3.66
C THR A 115 -19.39 13.42 -5.03
N THR A 116 -20.05 12.95 -6.10
CA THR A 116 -19.84 13.50 -7.45
C THR A 116 -20.27 14.95 -7.55
N LEU A 117 -21.42 15.32 -6.97
CA LEU A 117 -21.85 16.71 -6.95
C LEU A 117 -20.81 17.59 -6.23
N CYS A 118 -20.30 17.15 -5.08
CA CYS A 118 -19.24 17.87 -4.35
C CYS A 118 -17.98 18.10 -5.18
N GLN A 119 -17.61 17.15 -6.05
CA GLN A 119 -16.46 17.26 -6.96
C GLN A 119 -16.74 18.24 -8.14
N CYS A 120 -18.01 18.39 -8.52
CA CYS A 120 -18.43 19.29 -9.61
C CYS A 120 -18.54 20.76 -9.18
N ILE A 121 -18.53 21.05 -7.89
CA ILE A 121 -18.63 22.43 -7.38
C ILE A 121 -17.33 23.18 -7.62
N GLU A 122 -17.38 24.18 -8.51
CA GLU A 122 -16.28 25.08 -8.83
C GLU A 122 -16.43 26.42 -8.10
N ILE A 123 -15.36 26.88 -7.43
CA ILE A 123 -15.32 28.22 -6.85
C ILE A 123 -14.53 29.13 -7.78
N CYS A 124 -15.20 30.17 -8.31
CA CYS A 124 -14.59 31.19 -9.14
C CYS A 124 -14.66 32.55 -8.43
N GLY A 125 -13.53 33.02 -7.91
CA GLY A 125 -13.50 34.15 -6.99
C GLY A 125 -14.23 33.81 -5.69
N ASN A 126 -15.32 34.50 -5.41
CA ASN A 126 -16.17 34.28 -4.23
C ASN A 126 -17.48 33.53 -4.56
N THR A 127 -17.66 33.05 -5.79
CA THR A 127 -18.95 32.48 -6.24
C THR A 127 -18.73 30.98 -6.54
N ALA A 128 -19.65 30.14 -6.06
CA ALA A 128 -19.69 28.71 -6.29
C ALA A 128 -20.69 28.40 -7.46
N TYR A 129 -20.23 27.51 -8.32
CA TYR A 129 -20.98 27.07 -9.50
C TYR A 129 -21.02 25.58 -9.63
N VAL A 130 -22.10 25.03 -10.15
CA VAL A 130 -22.23 23.68 -10.66
C VAL A 130 -22.42 23.74 -12.17
N PRO A 131 -21.71 22.98 -13.01
CA PRO A 131 -21.96 22.96 -14.45
C PRO A 131 -23.35 22.38 -14.74
N GLU A 132 -24.07 22.92 -15.73
CA GLU A 132 -25.22 22.19 -16.26
C GLU A 132 -24.74 20.86 -16.82
N MET A 133 -25.36 19.75 -16.38
CA MET A 133 -24.95 18.41 -16.78
C MET A 133 -26.09 17.42 -16.67
N SER A 134 -25.97 16.34 -17.45
CA SER A 134 -26.70 15.09 -17.30
C SER A 134 -25.68 13.96 -17.14
N LEU A 135 -25.78 13.20 -16.05
CA LEU A 135 -24.85 12.13 -15.71
C LEU A 135 -25.65 10.90 -15.29
N LEU A 136 -25.27 9.73 -15.85
CA LEU A 136 -25.72 8.42 -15.41
C LEU A 136 -24.47 7.58 -15.13
N ASP A 137 -24.34 7.06 -13.91
CA ASP A 137 -23.09 6.46 -13.45
C ASP A 137 -23.30 5.21 -12.59
N TRP A 138 -22.38 4.24 -12.72
CA TRP A 138 -22.34 3.00 -11.95
C TRP A 138 -20.95 2.36 -12.03
N PRO A 139 -20.48 1.59 -11.04
CA PRO A 139 -19.17 0.97 -11.09
C PRO A 139 -19.17 -0.34 -11.90
N ASP A 140 -18.03 -0.63 -12.54
CA ASP A 140 -17.79 -1.92 -13.18
C ASP A 140 -17.58 -3.05 -12.15
N MET A 141 -16.91 -2.79 -11.06
CA MET A 141 -16.70 -3.72 -9.96
C MET A 141 -17.52 -3.34 -8.73
N ARG A 142 -18.20 -4.30 -8.10
CA ARG A 142 -19.01 -4.06 -6.90
C ARG A 142 -18.16 -3.61 -5.71
N THR A 143 -17.07 -4.31 -5.45
CA THR A 143 -16.16 -4.04 -4.34
C THR A 143 -14.88 -3.40 -4.86
N ARG A 144 -14.49 -2.28 -4.25
CA ARG A 144 -13.30 -1.50 -4.64
C ARG A 144 -12.63 -0.98 -3.38
N GLY A 145 -11.36 -1.31 -3.20
CA GLY A 145 -10.75 -0.86 -1.96
C GLY A 145 -9.28 -1.19 -1.78
N HIS A 146 -8.83 -0.91 -0.59
CA HIS A 146 -7.45 -1.12 -0.16
C HIS A 146 -7.35 -2.28 0.82
N PHE A 147 -6.27 -3.04 0.70
CA PHE A 147 -5.68 -3.79 1.79
C PHE A 147 -4.56 -2.93 2.38
N MET A 148 -4.71 -2.52 3.64
CA MET A 148 -3.69 -1.76 4.36
C MET A 148 -2.66 -2.69 4.95
N GLU A 149 -1.47 -2.63 4.38
CA GLU A 149 -0.30 -3.32 4.90
C GLU A 149 0.06 -2.80 6.29
N CYS A 150 0.44 -3.71 7.15
CA CYS A 150 0.70 -3.43 8.57
C CYS A 150 2.05 -2.74 8.85
N ARG A 151 2.99 -2.71 7.91
CA ARG A 151 4.37 -2.30 8.15
C ARG A 151 4.64 -0.81 7.96
N TYR A 152 4.20 -0.21 6.93
CA TYR A 152 4.70 1.07 6.44
C TYR A 152 3.98 2.29 7.07
N GLY A 153 3.97 2.35 8.39
CA GLY A 153 3.42 3.46 9.15
C GLY A 153 2.00 3.21 9.68
N SER A 154 1.19 2.35 9.05
CA SER A 154 -0.17 2.07 9.50
C SER A 154 -0.26 1.54 10.94
N ASN A 155 0.80 0.87 11.41
CA ASN A 155 0.96 0.45 12.80
C ASN A 155 1.13 1.60 13.81
N LEU A 156 1.33 2.82 13.34
CA LEU A 156 1.50 4.02 14.17
C LEU A 156 0.38 5.05 13.96
N MET A 157 -0.62 4.72 13.12
CA MET A 157 -1.75 5.60 12.84
C MET A 157 -2.68 5.71 14.05
N GLU A 158 -3.03 6.94 14.37
CA GLU A 158 -4.11 7.26 15.29
C GLU A 158 -5.47 7.10 14.61
N LEU A 159 -6.56 7.12 15.38
CA LEU A 159 -7.92 7.01 14.82
C LEU A 159 -8.20 8.07 13.74
N GLU A 160 -7.75 9.30 13.94
CA GLU A 160 -7.97 10.38 12.97
C GLU A 160 -7.20 10.16 11.67
N ASP A 161 -6.03 9.51 11.70
CA ASP A 161 -5.30 9.13 10.49
C ASP A 161 -6.07 8.07 9.70
N TRP A 162 -6.62 7.07 10.40
CA TRP A 162 -7.47 6.06 9.78
C TRP A 162 -8.76 6.63 9.22
N LYS A 163 -9.38 7.60 9.92
CA LYS A 163 -10.56 8.33 9.40
C LYS A 163 -10.22 9.10 8.13
N ALA A 164 -9.05 9.73 8.07
CA ALA A 164 -8.60 10.42 6.87
C ALA A 164 -8.41 9.45 5.68
N VAL A 165 -7.90 8.22 5.92
CA VAL A 165 -7.86 7.17 4.88
C VAL A 165 -9.26 6.86 4.36
N VAL A 166 -10.23 6.66 5.25
CA VAL A 166 -11.63 6.40 4.86
C VAL A 166 -12.22 7.57 4.09
N ASP A 167 -11.95 8.80 4.49
CA ASP A 167 -12.44 9.99 3.80
C ASP A 167 -11.84 10.11 2.38
N ASP A 168 -10.54 9.92 2.23
CA ASP A 168 -9.88 9.89 0.91
C ASP A 168 -10.44 8.75 0.03
N MET A 169 -10.70 7.56 0.61
CA MET A 169 -11.36 6.46 -0.09
C MET A 169 -12.75 6.84 -0.59
N THR A 170 -13.50 7.53 0.25
CA THR A 170 -14.85 7.97 -0.08
C THR A 170 -14.86 8.96 -1.24
N GLU A 171 -13.91 9.89 -1.28
CA GLU A 171 -13.74 10.82 -2.41
C GLU A 171 -13.48 10.08 -3.73
N MET A 172 -12.80 8.94 -3.67
CA MET A 172 -12.53 8.05 -4.81
C MET A 172 -13.64 7.01 -5.05
N LYS A 173 -14.74 7.05 -4.31
CA LYS A 173 -15.84 6.07 -4.33
C LYS A 173 -15.37 4.62 -4.10
N LEU A 174 -14.33 4.44 -3.30
CA LEU A 174 -13.89 3.15 -2.81
C LEU A 174 -14.73 2.75 -1.61
N ASN A 175 -15.09 1.48 -1.50
CA ASN A 175 -16.09 1.01 -0.54
C ASN A 175 -15.63 -0.17 0.35
N GLN A 176 -14.34 -0.52 0.32
CA GLN A 176 -13.83 -1.59 1.18
C GLN A 176 -12.40 -1.34 1.66
N LEU A 177 -12.18 -1.42 2.97
CA LEU A 177 -10.88 -1.32 3.62
C LEU A 177 -10.58 -2.62 4.38
N VAL A 178 -9.58 -3.35 3.93
CA VAL A 178 -9.06 -4.53 4.63
C VAL A 178 -7.90 -4.09 5.54
N VAL A 179 -8.03 -4.34 6.84
CA VAL A 179 -7.02 -3.99 7.83
C VAL A 179 -6.31 -5.24 8.30
N ALA A 180 -5.00 -5.34 8.07
CA ALA A 180 -4.19 -6.39 8.65
C ALA A 180 -4.07 -6.17 10.16
N LEU A 181 -4.71 -7.01 10.96
CA LEU A 181 -4.70 -6.89 12.43
C LEU A 181 -3.44 -7.44 13.08
N TYR A 182 -2.69 -8.23 12.32
CA TYR A 182 -1.45 -8.86 12.75
C TYR A 182 -0.30 -8.36 11.87
N GLY A 183 0.71 -7.77 12.51
CA GLY A 183 1.89 -7.25 11.83
C GLY A 183 2.85 -8.35 11.44
N CYS A 184 3.24 -8.38 10.16
CA CYS A 184 4.30 -9.24 9.68
C CYS A 184 5.60 -9.03 10.45
N TRP A 185 6.31 -10.10 10.67
CA TRP A 185 7.66 -10.08 11.19
C TRP A 185 8.58 -9.16 10.39
N ASN A 186 9.44 -8.45 11.10
CA ASN A 186 10.47 -7.62 10.51
C ASN A 186 11.69 -7.58 11.45
N ILE A 187 12.87 -7.86 10.92
CA ILE A 187 14.11 -7.71 11.69
C ILE A 187 14.71 -6.35 11.35
N GLN A 188 14.92 -5.53 12.37
CA GLN A 188 15.55 -4.22 12.21
C GLN A 188 17.07 -4.35 11.98
N TYR A 189 17.69 -3.30 11.41
CA TYR A 189 19.15 -3.31 11.14
C TYR A 189 20.02 -3.52 12.41
N ASP A 190 19.46 -3.29 13.58
CA ASP A 190 20.07 -3.58 14.87
C ASP A 190 19.68 -4.96 15.43
N ARG A 191 19.08 -5.81 14.61
CA ARG A 191 18.59 -7.16 14.92
C ARG A 191 17.40 -7.21 15.87
N VAL A 192 16.72 -6.11 16.08
CA VAL A 192 15.49 -6.11 16.86
C VAL A 192 14.34 -6.63 15.99
N VAL A 193 13.62 -7.60 16.51
CA VAL A 193 12.41 -8.12 15.88
C VAL A 193 11.27 -7.17 16.11
N SER A 194 10.55 -6.80 15.03
CA SER A 194 9.38 -5.95 15.08
C SER A 194 8.16 -6.72 14.57
N GLU A 195 7.39 -7.24 15.50
CA GLU A 195 6.08 -7.84 15.28
C GLU A 195 5.09 -7.20 16.25
N TYR A 196 3.85 -7.05 15.84
CA TYR A 196 2.85 -6.37 16.65
C TYR A 196 1.44 -6.80 16.29
N LEU A 197 0.53 -6.62 17.24
CA LEU A 197 -0.89 -6.79 17.08
C LEU A 197 -1.57 -5.43 17.12
N TYR A 198 -2.54 -5.18 16.22
CA TYR A 198 -3.26 -3.93 16.14
C TYR A 198 -4.39 -3.78 17.14
N ILE A 199 -4.92 -4.89 17.64
CA ILE A 199 -6.05 -4.89 18.57
C ILE A 199 -5.68 -5.59 19.87
N PRO A 200 -6.22 -5.18 21.01
CA PRO A 200 -6.08 -5.93 22.24
C PRO A 200 -6.96 -7.17 22.20
N LEU A 201 -6.37 -8.34 22.46
CA LEU A 201 -7.07 -9.60 22.61
C LEU A 201 -7.13 -9.97 24.10
N LYS A 202 -8.33 -10.23 24.62
CA LYS A 202 -8.54 -10.70 26.00
C LYS A 202 -8.32 -12.18 26.12
N CYS A 203 -8.70 -12.94 25.07
CA CYS A 203 -8.50 -14.39 25.02
C CYS A 203 -7.02 -14.79 25.04
N HIS A 204 -6.16 -13.99 24.40
CA HIS A 204 -4.72 -14.25 24.26
C HIS A 204 -3.90 -12.99 24.53
N PRO A 205 -3.84 -12.50 25.78
CA PRO A 205 -3.12 -11.26 26.12
C PRO A 205 -1.60 -11.40 25.91
N GLU A 206 -1.06 -12.62 25.87
CA GLU A 206 0.33 -12.92 25.55
C GLU A 206 0.74 -12.50 24.13
N LEU A 207 -0.21 -12.31 23.22
CA LEU A 207 0.06 -11.87 21.86
C LEU A 207 0.26 -10.34 21.75
N SER A 208 0.09 -9.60 22.84
CA SER A 208 0.33 -8.16 22.85
C SER A 208 1.83 -7.87 22.78
N VAL A 209 2.27 -7.25 21.69
CA VAL A 209 3.68 -6.89 21.45
C VAL A 209 3.77 -5.44 20.98
N ASP A 210 4.71 -4.71 21.59
CA ASP A 210 4.93 -3.29 21.30
C ASP A 210 5.75 -3.09 20.02
N VAL A 211 5.52 -1.96 19.36
CA VAL A 211 6.27 -1.51 18.19
C VAL A 211 7.53 -0.79 18.61
N ILE A 212 8.63 -1.08 17.92
CA ILE A 212 9.90 -0.38 18.12
C ILE A 212 10.04 0.68 17.04
N LYS A 213 10.07 1.96 17.49
CA LYS A 213 10.42 3.09 16.65
C LYS A 213 11.92 3.33 16.77
N LYS A 214 12.68 3.16 15.68
CA LYS A 214 14.10 3.47 15.68
C LYS A 214 14.52 4.13 14.37
N TYR A 215 14.91 5.40 14.47
CA TYR A 215 15.39 6.22 13.36
C TYR A 215 16.13 7.45 13.88
N TYR A 216 16.94 8.06 13.05
CA TYR A 216 17.55 9.35 13.35
C TYR A 216 16.59 10.48 12.98
N SER A 217 16.34 11.42 13.90
CA SER A 217 15.55 12.63 13.65
C SER A 217 16.50 13.81 13.43
N PRO A 218 16.63 14.34 12.22
CA PRO A 218 17.54 15.46 11.94
C PRO A 218 17.09 16.77 12.61
N SER A 219 15.78 16.98 12.79
CA SER A 219 15.27 18.18 13.48
C SER A 219 15.61 18.18 14.98
N LYS A 220 15.65 17.00 15.60
CA LYS A 220 16.05 16.82 16.99
C LYS A 220 17.57 16.65 17.16
N GLY A 221 18.26 16.22 16.09
CA GLY A 221 19.69 15.93 16.12
C GLY A 221 20.06 14.66 16.90
N GLU A 222 19.10 13.73 17.07
CA GLU A 222 19.27 12.53 17.89
C GLU A 222 18.56 11.30 17.31
N TRP A 223 18.95 10.12 17.81
CA TRP A 223 18.25 8.88 17.55
C TRP A 223 16.99 8.78 18.38
N VAL A 224 15.85 8.63 17.74
CA VAL A 224 14.61 8.18 18.35
C VAL A 224 14.70 6.68 18.54
N ASN A 225 14.49 6.19 19.76
CA ASN A 225 14.46 4.76 20.09
C ASN A 225 13.41 4.55 21.19
N GLU A 226 12.20 4.22 20.77
CA GLU A 226 11.04 4.08 21.62
C GLU A 226 10.36 2.75 21.38
N THR A 227 9.88 2.12 22.45
CA THR A 227 9.02 0.94 22.38
C THR A 227 7.63 1.34 22.86
N ILE A 228 6.63 1.23 22.01
CA ILE A 228 5.27 1.67 22.28
C ILE A 228 4.26 0.64 21.78
N PRO A 229 3.10 0.49 22.43
CA PRO A 229 1.99 -0.26 21.83
C PRO A 229 1.51 0.45 20.56
N THR A 230 0.92 -0.31 19.63
CA THR A 230 0.24 0.34 18.50
C THR A 230 -0.89 1.22 19.04
N PRO A 231 -1.16 2.41 18.48
CA PRO A 231 -2.24 3.27 18.94
C PRO A 231 -3.61 2.56 18.95
N MET A 232 -3.88 1.74 17.96
CA MET A 232 -5.13 0.98 17.89
C MET A 232 -5.23 -0.06 19.00
N ALA A 233 -4.15 -0.76 19.36
CA ALA A 233 -4.15 -1.69 20.49
C ALA A 233 -4.29 -0.96 21.83
N GLN A 234 -3.62 0.19 21.98
CA GLN A 234 -3.65 0.97 23.21
C GLN A 234 -5.02 1.57 23.50
N LYS A 235 -5.69 2.09 22.45
CA LYS A 235 -6.96 2.85 22.58
C LYS A 235 -8.18 2.04 22.17
N ASP A 236 -8.00 0.85 21.62
CA ASP A 236 -9.05 -0.09 21.22
C ASP A 236 -10.13 0.51 20.31
N PHE A 237 -9.71 1.27 19.31
CA PHE A 237 -10.62 2.03 18.45
C PHE A 237 -11.03 1.31 17.15
N PHE A 238 -10.67 0.04 16.93
CA PHE A 238 -11.01 -0.66 15.68
C PHE A 238 -12.53 -0.70 15.42
N GLY A 239 -13.34 -0.92 16.46
CA GLY A 239 -14.80 -0.86 16.34
C GLY A 239 -15.32 0.53 15.96
N GLU A 240 -14.70 1.61 16.46
CA GLU A 240 -15.03 2.97 16.08
C GLU A 240 -14.68 3.26 14.61
N LEU A 241 -13.54 2.76 14.15
CA LEU A 241 -13.14 2.84 12.73
C LEU A 241 -14.15 2.14 11.83
N ILE A 242 -14.59 0.93 12.20
CA ILE A 242 -15.63 0.19 11.45
C ILE A 242 -16.93 1.01 11.37
N ALA A 243 -17.37 1.56 12.50
CA ALA A 243 -18.58 2.38 12.55
C ALA A 243 -18.45 3.66 11.71
N TYR A 244 -17.26 4.26 11.69
CA TYR A 244 -16.95 5.43 10.88
C TYR A 244 -17.01 5.11 9.38
N GLY A 245 -16.39 4.01 8.96
CA GLY A 245 -16.44 3.54 7.57
C GLY A 245 -17.86 3.24 7.11
N LYS A 246 -18.64 2.53 7.94
CA LYS A 246 -20.03 2.20 7.62
C LYS A 246 -20.89 3.43 7.30
N LYS A 247 -20.74 4.53 8.06
CA LYS A 247 -21.43 5.79 7.79
C LYS A 247 -21.04 6.45 6.47
N ARG A 248 -19.95 6.01 5.86
CA ARG A 248 -19.39 6.52 4.61
C ARG A 248 -19.47 5.53 3.44
N GLY A 249 -20.20 4.43 3.63
CA GLY A 249 -20.30 3.38 2.63
C GLY A 249 -19.03 2.57 2.44
N VAL A 250 -18.10 2.60 3.41
CA VAL A 250 -16.87 1.83 3.40
C VAL A 250 -16.97 0.67 4.41
N GLU A 251 -16.96 -0.56 3.90
CA GLU A 251 -16.86 -1.76 4.74
C GLU A 251 -15.41 -1.89 5.23
N VAL A 252 -15.21 -1.81 6.53
CA VAL A 252 -13.91 -2.08 7.15
C VAL A 252 -13.92 -3.49 7.70
N LEU A 253 -13.00 -4.33 7.23
CA LEU A 253 -12.92 -5.73 7.64
C LEU A 253 -11.51 -6.13 8.05
N PRO A 254 -11.37 -7.13 8.95
CA PRO A 254 -10.07 -7.60 9.40
C PRO A 254 -9.43 -8.57 8.41
N LEU A 255 -8.10 -8.56 8.36
CA LEU A 255 -7.30 -9.66 7.89
C LEU A 255 -6.49 -10.25 9.06
N TRP A 256 -6.58 -11.56 9.22
CA TRP A 256 -5.72 -12.32 10.12
C TRP A 256 -5.06 -13.44 9.33
N ASN A 257 -3.75 -13.32 9.06
CA ASN A 257 -3.06 -14.39 8.35
C ASN A 257 -2.91 -15.62 9.23
N SER A 258 -3.58 -16.69 8.85
CA SER A 258 -3.80 -17.86 9.71
C SER A 258 -2.82 -18.99 9.47
N TYR A 259 -1.88 -18.88 8.53
CA TYR A 259 -0.89 -19.93 8.28
C TYR A 259 0.43 -19.39 7.71
N GLY A 260 0.44 -18.84 6.50
CA GLY A 260 1.61 -18.16 5.95
C GLY A 260 1.95 -16.90 6.75
N HIS A 261 3.17 -16.42 6.69
CA HIS A 261 3.65 -15.22 7.39
C HIS A 261 3.27 -15.17 8.89
N ASN A 262 3.12 -16.31 9.52
CA ASN A 262 2.69 -16.40 10.91
C ASN A 262 3.84 -16.90 11.80
N ALA A 263 4.52 -15.96 12.44
CA ALA A 263 5.58 -16.23 13.40
C ALA A 263 5.23 -15.75 14.82
N LEU A 264 4.39 -14.72 14.97
CA LEU A 264 4.03 -14.19 16.29
C LEU A 264 3.29 -15.24 17.13
N VAL A 265 2.20 -15.78 16.60
CA VAL A 265 1.34 -16.71 17.33
C VAL A 265 2.10 -18.00 17.73
N PRO A 266 2.77 -18.74 16.82
CA PRO A 266 3.49 -19.96 17.19
C PRO A 266 4.72 -19.72 18.05
N ARG A 267 5.26 -18.51 18.09
CA ARG A 267 6.38 -18.14 18.95
C ARG A 267 5.94 -17.81 20.38
N LEU A 268 4.84 -17.11 20.53
CA LEU A 268 4.31 -16.71 21.84
C LEU A 268 3.39 -17.76 22.46
N ILE A 269 2.82 -18.67 21.65
CA ILE A 269 2.06 -19.85 22.09
C ILE A 269 2.75 -21.11 21.52
N PRO A 270 3.89 -21.55 22.11
CA PRO A 270 4.72 -22.60 21.53
C PRO A 270 4.04 -23.97 21.42
N SER A 271 3.01 -24.25 22.20
CA SER A 271 2.24 -25.50 22.17
C SER A 271 1.63 -25.80 20.80
N ILE A 272 1.29 -24.75 20.02
CA ILE A 272 0.69 -24.87 18.69
C ILE A 272 1.67 -24.69 17.55
N SER A 273 2.95 -24.44 17.85
CA SER A 273 3.99 -24.23 16.84
C SER A 273 4.20 -25.48 15.98
N ALA A 274 4.49 -25.28 14.70
CA ALA A 274 4.99 -26.34 13.85
C ALA A 274 6.28 -26.94 14.41
N LYS A 275 6.54 -28.21 14.08
CA LYS A 275 7.73 -28.95 14.48
C LYS A 275 8.52 -29.38 13.25
N ASP A 276 9.83 -29.34 13.34
CA ASP A 276 10.71 -29.87 12.32
C ASP A 276 10.79 -31.42 12.39
N GLU A 277 11.58 -32.04 11.50
CA GLU A 277 11.76 -33.50 11.45
C GLU A 277 12.36 -34.08 12.73
N SER A 278 13.09 -33.29 13.51
CA SER A 278 13.64 -33.69 14.80
C SER A 278 12.64 -33.57 15.96
N GLY A 279 11.46 -33.01 15.69
CA GLY A 279 10.43 -32.71 16.68
C GLY A 279 10.64 -31.41 17.45
N LYS A 280 11.64 -30.59 17.05
CA LYS A 280 11.89 -29.28 17.63
C LYS A 280 10.87 -28.27 17.11
N LEU A 281 10.41 -27.38 17.99
CA LEU A 281 9.51 -26.28 17.64
C LEU A 281 10.23 -25.28 16.70
N THR A 282 9.56 -24.88 15.65
CA THR A 282 10.11 -23.94 14.66
C THR A 282 9.88 -22.49 15.05
N GLY A 283 8.82 -22.18 15.82
CA GLY A 283 8.37 -20.80 16.07
C GLY A 283 7.80 -20.12 14.82
N PHE A 284 7.49 -20.91 13.77
CA PHE A 284 6.97 -20.44 12.50
C PHE A 284 6.00 -21.47 11.93
N GLY A 285 4.81 -21.04 11.50
CA GLY A 285 3.73 -21.95 11.10
C GLY A 285 3.12 -22.71 12.27
N LEU A 286 2.08 -23.47 12.00
CA LEU A 286 1.21 -24.08 12.99
C LEU A 286 1.18 -25.61 12.89
N CYS A 287 1.01 -26.30 14.01
CA CYS A 287 0.76 -27.73 14.03
C CYS A 287 -0.71 -28.02 13.77
N LEU A 288 -1.08 -28.33 12.53
CA LEU A 288 -2.48 -28.50 12.11
C LEU A 288 -3.15 -29.79 12.60
N SER A 289 -2.37 -30.72 13.16
CA SER A 289 -2.89 -31.92 13.82
C SER A 289 -3.14 -31.72 15.32
N ASN A 290 -2.73 -30.59 15.89
CA ASN A 290 -3.02 -30.23 17.27
C ASN A 290 -4.37 -29.52 17.35
N SER A 291 -5.32 -30.03 18.14
CA SER A 291 -6.63 -29.41 18.35
C SER A 291 -6.52 -28.02 18.96
N GLU A 292 -5.57 -27.80 19.87
CA GLU A 292 -5.30 -26.52 20.51
C GLU A 292 -5.01 -25.40 19.49
N THR A 293 -4.44 -25.74 18.32
CA THR A 293 -4.24 -24.78 17.22
C THR A 293 -5.57 -24.13 16.79
N TYR A 294 -6.63 -24.91 16.73
CA TYR A 294 -7.94 -24.42 16.34
C TYR A 294 -8.66 -23.76 17.49
N ASP A 295 -8.46 -24.22 18.73
CA ASP A 295 -8.99 -23.53 19.91
C ASP A 295 -8.45 -22.11 19.96
N VAL A 296 -7.13 -21.91 19.82
CA VAL A 296 -6.48 -20.58 19.79
C VAL A 296 -6.99 -19.72 18.63
N LEU A 297 -7.03 -20.25 17.40
CA LEU A 297 -7.47 -19.47 16.25
C LEU A 297 -8.95 -19.10 16.35
N PHE A 298 -9.78 -20.01 16.83
CA PHE A 298 -11.22 -19.74 16.97
C PHE A 298 -11.52 -18.78 18.12
N ASP A 299 -10.80 -18.84 19.23
CA ASP A 299 -10.92 -17.85 20.30
C ASP A 299 -10.60 -16.44 19.78
N ILE A 300 -9.51 -16.29 18.97
CA ILE A 300 -9.15 -15.02 18.35
C ILE A 300 -10.26 -14.55 17.38
N TYR A 301 -10.72 -15.42 16.49
CA TYR A 301 -11.78 -15.07 15.53
C TYR A 301 -13.08 -14.69 16.21
N ASP A 302 -13.46 -15.45 17.23
CA ASP A 302 -14.69 -15.22 17.95
C ASP A 302 -14.65 -13.88 18.69
N GLU A 303 -13.53 -13.55 19.36
CA GLU A 303 -13.38 -12.24 20.00
C GLU A 303 -13.44 -11.09 18.98
N ILE A 304 -12.79 -11.24 17.82
CA ILE A 304 -12.85 -10.23 16.75
C ILE A 304 -14.29 -10.05 16.25
N ILE A 305 -15.00 -11.15 16.00
CA ILE A 305 -16.36 -11.13 15.49
C ILE A 305 -17.32 -10.51 16.52
N GLU A 306 -17.32 -11.03 17.73
CA GLU A 306 -18.25 -10.62 18.79
C GLU A 306 -18.04 -9.17 19.24
N LYS A 307 -16.78 -8.75 19.31
CA LYS A 307 -16.43 -7.41 19.79
C LYS A 307 -16.55 -6.32 18.74
N TYR A 308 -16.14 -6.60 17.50
CA TYR A 308 -15.98 -5.56 16.49
C TYR A 308 -16.91 -5.69 15.28
N LEU A 309 -17.11 -6.92 14.76
CA LEU A 309 -17.81 -7.10 13.50
C LEU A 309 -19.32 -7.16 13.68
N GLU A 310 -19.79 -8.02 14.59
CA GLU A 310 -21.21 -8.25 14.81
C GLU A 310 -21.98 -6.98 15.23
N PRO A 311 -21.48 -6.15 16.17
CA PRO A 311 -22.14 -4.90 16.55
C PRO A 311 -22.30 -3.92 15.40
N ASN A 312 -21.43 -3.99 14.40
CA ASN A 312 -21.43 -3.12 13.22
C ASN A 312 -22.11 -3.76 12.00
N GLY A 313 -22.54 -5.02 12.10
CA GLY A 313 -23.19 -5.76 11.02
C GLY A 313 -22.22 -6.20 9.91
N ILE A 314 -20.91 -6.21 10.14
CA ILE A 314 -19.89 -6.70 9.19
C ILE A 314 -19.96 -8.23 9.13
N ARG A 315 -19.96 -8.76 7.90
CA ARG A 315 -20.06 -10.19 7.63
C ARG A 315 -18.94 -10.68 6.69
N SER A 316 -17.81 -9.98 6.73
CA SER A 316 -16.63 -10.25 5.90
C SER A 316 -15.40 -10.44 6.79
N PHE A 317 -14.56 -11.43 6.45
CA PHE A 317 -13.32 -11.74 7.17
C PHE A 317 -12.28 -12.27 6.19
N HIS A 318 -11.03 -11.82 6.27
CA HIS A 318 -9.93 -12.31 5.44
C HIS A 318 -8.99 -13.18 6.28
N ILE A 319 -8.81 -14.45 5.91
CA ILE A 319 -7.99 -15.41 6.67
C ILE A 319 -6.55 -15.55 6.17
N GLY A 320 -6.15 -14.77 5.15
CA GLY A 320 -4.78 -14.83 4.60
C GLY A 320 -4.53 -16.12 3.81
N LEU A 321 -3.59 -16.93 4.25
CA LEU A 321 -3.16 -18.21 3.70
C LEU A 321 -2.29 -18.10 2.44
N ASP A 322 -1.65 -16.96 2.22
CA ASP A 322 -0.67 -16.77 1.15
C ASP A 322 0.70 -17.32 1.55
N GLU A 323 1.51 -17.60 0.53
CA GLU A 323 2.93 -17.92 0.62
C GLU A 323 3.28 -18.94 1.73
N VAL A 324 2.47 -20.00 1.89
CA VAL A 324 2.76 -21.07 2.84
C VAL A 324 3.95 -21.89 2.33
N ARG A 325 5.13 -21.36 2.51
CA ARG A 325 6.39 -21.89 2.01
C ARG A 325 7.50 -21.71 3.03
N MET A 326 8.66 -22.29 2.75
CA MET A 326 9.84 -22.02 3.58
C MET A 326 10.14 -20.51 3.59
N GLU A 327 10.30 -20.01 4.78
CA GLU A 327 10.70 -18.62 5.00
C GLU A 327 11.78 -18.57 6.09
N ARG A 328 12.47 -17.45 6.12
CA ARG A 328 13.39 -17.17 7.21
C ARG A 328 12.60 -16.81 8.43
N ALA A 329 12.64 -17.65 9.43
CA ALA A 329 12.03 -17.32 10.69
C ALA A 329 12.86 -16.28 11.43
N ILE A 330 12.20 -15.57 12.29
CA ILE A 330 12.79 -14.59 13.16
C ILE A 330 13.51 -15.32 14.29
N ASP A 331 14.80 -15.53 14.11
CA ASP A 331 15.72 -15.96 15.17
C ASP A 331 16.80 -14.88 15.31
N PRO A 332 16.75 -14.03 16.36
CA PRO A 332 17.77 -13.01 16.57
C PRO A 332 19.21 -13.54 16.65
N ASN A 333 19.37 -14.84 16.93
CA ASN A 333 20.67 -15.50 17.04
C ASN A 333 21.10 -16.14 15.72
N ASP A 334 20.16 -16.47 14.85
CA ASP A 334 20.41 -17.07 13.54
C ASP A 334 19.43 -16.52 12.49
N LEU A 335 19.76 -15.36 11.98
CA LEU A 335 18.95 -14.63 11.00
C LEU A 335 18.81 -15.35 9.65
N PHE A 336 19.56 -16.44 9.42
CA PHE A 336 19.59 -17.19 8.14
C PHE A 336 18.82 -18.48 8.19
N ARG A 337 18.38 -18.85 9.35
CA ARG A 337 17.68 -20.10 9.51
C ARG A 337 16.37 -20.06 8.77
N GLU A 338 16.26 -20.86 7.73
CA GLU A 338 15.00 -21.10 7.04
C GLU A 338 14.17 -22.10 7.82
N PHE A 339 12.90 -21.80 7.97
CA PHE A 339 11.93 -22.66 8.61
C PHE A 339 10.80 -23.00 7.64
N SER A 340 10.42 -24.26 7.66
CA SER A 340 9.21 -24.69 6.99
C SER A 340 8.00 -24.41 7.89
N PRO A 341 6.93 -23.78 7.37
CA PRO A 341 5.67 -23.66 8.11
C PRO A 341 4.96 -25.00 8.22
N TRP A 342 5.33 -25.96 7.40
CA TRP A 342 4.73 -27.30 7.37
C TRP A 342 5.22 -28.15 8.53
N CYS A 343 4.35 -28.38 9.51
CA CYS A 343 4.67 -29.21 10.65
C CYS A 343 5.01 -30.65 10.24
N MET A 344 6.10 -31.18 10.80
CA MET A 344 6.60 -32.55 10.58
C MET A 344 6.41 -33.48 11.79
N CYS A 345 5.50 -33.13 12.72
CA CYS A 345 5.13 -34.05 13.79
C CYS A 345 4.54 -35.35 13.21
N PRO A 346 4.54 -36.49 13.96
CA PRO A 346 4.11 -37.78 13.42
C PRO A 346 2.73 -37.81 12.78
N GLU A 347 1.79 -36.95 13.23
CA GLU A 347 0.45 -36.88 12.65
C GLU A 347 0.42 -36.01 11.39
N CYS A 348 1.08 -34.84 11.43
CA CYS A 348 1.15 -33.95 10.25
C CYS A 348 1.96 -34.58 9.11
N ALA A 349 2.98 -35.39 9.43
CA ALA A 349 3.82 -36.05 8.42
C ALA A 349 3.08 -37.12 7.59
N LYS A 350 1.90 -37.57 8.04
CA LYS A 350 1.04 -38.48 7.29
C LYS A 350 0.29 -37.82 6.14
N LEU A 351 0.21 -36.49 6.14
CA LEU A 351 -0.53 -35.71 5.19
C LEU A 351 0.42 -34.98 4.23
N SER A 352 0.06 -34.90 2.96
CA SER A 352 0.69 -34.00 2.00
C SER A 352 0.48 -32.53 2.39
N ASN A 353 1.29 -31.62 1.87
CA ASN A 353 1.12 -30.20 2.12
C ASN A 353 -0.21 -29.68 1.54
N GLU A 354 -0.64 -30.22 0.39
CA GLU A 354 -1.96 -29.96 -0.17
C GLU A 354 -3.09 -30.34 0.80
N GLU A 355 -3.05 -31.57 1.35
CA GLU A 355 -4.08 -32.02 2.31
C GLU A 355 -4.07 -31.18 3.60
N LYS A 356 -2.89 -30.83 4.11
CA LYS A 356 -2.76 -29.94 5.26
C LYS A 356 -3.43 -28.59 4.98
N PHE A 357 -3.13 -27.97 3.84
CA PHE A 357 -3.69 -26.69 3.44
C PHE A 357 -5.20 -26.75 3.30
N ILE A 358 -5.73 -27.68 2.52
CA ILE A 358 -7.17 -27.83 2.27
C ILE A 358 -7.91 -28.08 3.60
N ASN A 359 -7.45 -29.02 4.42
CA ASN A 359 -8.07 -29.33 5.69
C ASN A 359 -8.11 -28.13 6.64
N HIS A 360 -7.04 -27.35 6.64
CA HIS A 360 -6.96 -26.12 7.43
C HIS A 360 -7.95 -25.07 6.94
N ALA A 361 -7.90 -24.74 5.65
CA ALA A 361 -8.82 -23.77 5.05
C ALA A 361 -10.29 -24.15 5.28
N VAL A 362 -10.67 -25.42 5.06
CA VAL A 362 -12.05 -25.89 5.30
C VAL A 362 -12.49 -25.70 6.75
N LYS A 363 -11.63 -26.02 7.73
CA LYS A 363 -11.96 -25.83 9.16
C LYS A 363 -12.20 -24.37 9.49
N LEU A 364 -11.33 -23.47 9.02
CA LEU A 364 -11.46 -22.03 9.28
C LEU A 364 -12.72 -21.44 8.62
N ILE A 365 -12.96 -21.77 7.34
CA ILE A 365 -14.11 -21.24 6.59
C ILE A 365 -15.44 -21.76 7.20
N ARG A 366 -15.50 -23.04 7.58
CA ARG A 366 -16.68 -23.61 8.24
C ARG A 366 -16.98 -22.91 9.56
N HIS A 367 -15.98 -22.64 10.39
CA HIS A 367 -16.15 -21.91 11.64
C HIS A 367 -16.69 -20.51 11.38
N LEU A 368 -16.08 -19.76 10.46
CA LEU A 368 -16.51 -18.41 10.11
C LEU A 368 -17.93 -18.38 9.52
N LYS A 369 -18.29 -19.34 8.65
CA LYS A 369 -19.66 -19.47 8.14
C LYS A 369 -20.64 -19.73 9.28
N ALA A 370 -20.31 -20.61 10.22
CA ALA A 370 -21.13 -20.90 11.40
C ALA A 370 -21.33 -19.67 12.31
N LYS A 371 -20.34 -18.76 12.36
CA LYS A 371 -20.41 -17.45 13.05
C LYS A 371 -21.11 -16.37 12.20
N GLY A 372 -21.71 -16.72 11.06
CA GLY A 372 -22.51 -15.82 10.23
C GLY A 372 -21.74 -14.97 9.22
N MET A 373 -20.47 -15.27 8.96
CA MET A 373 -19.73 -14.62 7.90
C MET A 373 -20.26 -15.03 6.52
N LYS A 374 -20.41 -14.06 5.62
CA LYS A 374 -20.90 -14.25 4.25
C LYS A 374 -19.80 -14.13 3.20
N ASN A 375 -18.69 -13.50 3.55
CA ASN A 375 -17.52 -13.35 2.70
C ASN A 375 -16.26 -13.74 3.51
N VAL A 376 -15.70 -14.90 3.21
CA VAL A 376 -14.43 -15.35 3.76
C VAL A 376 -13.38 -15.27 2.65
N TYR A 377 -12.54 -14.27 2.72
CA TYR A 377 -11.48 -14.06 1.74
C TYR A 377 -10.27 -14.94 2.06
N ILE A 378 -9.67 -15.49 1.03
CA ILE A 378 -8.45 -16.29 1.07
C ILE A 378 -7.56 -15.93 -0.12
N TYR A 379 -6.28 -15.75 0.12
CA TYR A 379 -5.32 -15.58 -0.97
C TYR A 379 -5.24 -16.83 -1.84
N ALA A 380 -5.14 -16.64 -3.15
CA ALA A 380 -5.28 -17.71 -4.13
C ALA A 380 -3.94 -18.22 -4.72
N ASP A 381 -2.80 -17.65 -4.32
CA ASP A 381 -1.48 -18.01 -4.85
C ASP A 381 -1.11 -19.47 -4.60
N MET A 382 -1.55 -20.07 -3.48
CA MET A 382 -1.31 -21.48 -3.19
C MET A 382 -1.98 -22.42 -4.21
N LEU A 383 -3.03 -21.97 -4.90
CA LEU A 383 -3.69 -22.71 -5.99
C LEU A 383 -2.86 -22.75 -7.28
N ILE A 384 -1.76 -21.99 -7.36
CA ILE A 384 -0.90 -21.98 -8.53
C ILE A 384 0.08 -23.15 -8.52
N ASN A 385 0.69 -23.46 -7.36
CA ASN A 385 1.82 -24.38 -7.29
C ASN A 385 1.70 -25.50 -6.25
N THR A 386 0.78 -25.42 -5.31
CA THR A 386 0.73 -26.34 -4.16
C THR A 386 -0.56 -27.13 -4.08
N VAL A 387 -1.67 -26.53 -4.45
CA VAL A 387 -3.02 -27.09 -4.29
C VAL A 387 -3.67 -27.21 -5.66
N ASP A 388 -4.28 -28.35 -5.98
CA ASP A 388 -5.11 -28.49 -7.18
C ASP A 388 -6.36 -27.61 -7.06
N PRO A 389 -6.54 -26.62 -7.94
CA PRO A 389 -7.62 -25.64 -7.82
C PRO A 389 -9.02 -26.26 -7.96
N LYS A 390 -9.18 -27.27 -8.83
CA LYS A 390 -10.47 -27.92 -9.04
C LYS A 390 -10.84 -28.79 -7.85
N LYS A 391 -9.87 -29.55 -7.35
CA LYS A 391 -10.01 -30.34 -6.12
C LYS A 391 -10.41 -29.45 -4.93
N PHE A 392 -9.74 -28.31 -4.79
CA PHE A 392 -10.07 -27.35 -3.73
C PHE A 392 -11.52 -26.86 -3.83
N ARG A 393 -11.92 -26.41 -5.02
CA ARG A 393 -13.29 -25.98 -5.29
C ARG A 393 -14.34 -27.06 -4.97
N ASP A 394 -14.08 -28.31 -5.41
CA ASP A 394 -15.01 -29.42 -5.19
C ASP A 394 -15.14 -29.72 -3.70
N ILE A 395 -14.04 -29.73 -2.94
CA ILE A 395 -14.06 -29.91 -1.47
C ILE A 395 -14.81 -28.76 -0.78
N LEU A 396 -14.66 -27.51 -1.22
CA LEU A 396 -15.44 -26.40 -0.67
C LEU A 396 -16.95 -26.61 -0.91
N SER A 397 -17.32 -27.11 -2.11
CA SER A 397 -18.70 -27.44 -2.45
C SER A 397 -19.27 -28.59 -1.60
N GLU A 398 -18.51 -29.67 -1.44
CA GLU A 398 -18.88 -30.83 -0.61
C GLU A 398 -19.07 -30.47 0.87
N ASN A 399 -18.35 -29.45 1.34
CA ASN A 399 -18.46 -28.93 2.72
C ASN A 399 -19.48 -27.79 2.89
N ASP A 400 -20.23 -27.46 1.84
CA ASP A 400 -21.23 -26.37 1.87
C ASP A 400 -20.63 -25.02 2.31
N ILE A 401 -19.45 -24.66 1.78
CA ILE A 401 -18.74 -23.41 2.09
C ILE A 401 -18.25 -22.64 0.83
N LEU A 402 -18.56 -23.16 -0.35
CA LEU A 402 -18.18 -22.52 -1.61
C LEU A 402 -18.84 -21.13 -1.77
N ASP A 403 -20.08 -21.00 -1.32
CA ASP A 403 -20.91 -19.79 -1.41
C ASP A 403 -20.35 -18.61 -0.61
N VAL A 404 -19.63 -18.89 0.48
CA VAL A 404 -19.04 -17.86 1.34
C VAL A 404 -17.57 -17.59 1.02
N THR A 405 -16.92 -18.46 0.23
CA THR A 405 -15.48 -18.33 -0.08
C THR A 405 -15.26 -17.34 -1.22
N VAL A 406 -14.29 -16.44 -1.05
CA VAL A 406 -13.84 -15.47 -2.06
C VAL A 406 -12.34 -15.62 -2.25
N LEU A 407 -11.92 -15.90 -3.48
CA LEU A 407 -10.49 -15.97 -3.83
C LEU A 407 -9.94 -14.59 -4.08
N ASP A 408 -8.81 -14.26 -3.48
CA ASP A 408 -8.11 -13.00 -3.67
C ASP A 408 -6.82 -13.22 -4.46
N TRP A 409 -6.83 -12.81 -5.73
CA TRP A 409 -5.75 -13.02 -6.69
C TRP A 409 -4.80 -11.82 -6.72
N TRP A 410 -3.60 -11.98 -6.19
CA TRP A 410 -2.60 -10.93 -6.17
C TRP A 410 -1.46 -11.17 -7.17
N THR A 411 -0.92 -10.08 -7.70
CA THR A 411 0.34 -10.07 -8.44
C THR A 411 0.94 -8.66 -8.47
N TYR A 412 2.26 -8.59 -8.41
CA TYR A 412 3.01 -7.33 -8.45
C TYR A 412 3.68 -7.09 -9.82
N ARG A 413 3.26 -7.82 -10.87
CA ARG A 413 3.85 -7.75 -12.20
C ARG A 413 3.08 -6.81 -13.10
N ASN A 414 3.81 -5.95 -13.83
CA ASN A 414 3.24 -5.11 -14.88
C ASN A 414 3.06 -5.88 -16.21
N ASP A 415 3.68 -7.05 -16.34
CA ASP A 415 3.64 -7.86 -17.54
C ASP A 415 2.44 -8.84 -17.48
N LYS A 416 1.44 -8.54 -18.29
CA LYS A 416 0.21 -9.32 -18.40
C LYS A 416 0.46 -10.79 -18.76
N GLU A 417 1.43 -11.07 -19.61
CA GLU A 417 1.73 -12.44 -20.07
C GLU A 417 2.29 -13.31 -18.93
N ARG A 418 2.86 -12.70 -17.91
CA ARG A 418 3.41 -13.37 -16.74
C ARG A 418 2.43 -13.53 -15.58
N MET A 419 1.17 -13.13 -15.75
CA MET A 419 0.14 -13.36 -14.72
C MET A 419 -0.23 -14.83 -14.68
N MET A 420 0.34 -15.58 -13.74
CA MET A 420 0.26 -17.05 -13.68
C MET A 420 -1.17 -17.57 -13.50
N PHE A 421 -2.06 -16.77 -12.92
CA PHE A 421 -3.44 -17.16 -12.62
C PHE A 421 -4.47 -16.77 -13.72
N LYS A 422 -4.06 -16.11 -14.79
CA LYS A 422 -5.00 -15.62 -15.82
C LYS A 422 -5.89 -16.70 -16.45
N THR A 423 -5.40 -17.94 -16.49
CA THR A 423 -6.16 -19.08 -17.00
C THR A 423 -6.99 -19.77 -15.92
N MET A 424 -6.57 -19.73 -14.66
CA MET A 424 -7.26 -20.38 -13.56
C MET A 424 -8.45 -19.57 -13.04
N HIS A 425 -8.34 -18.26 -13.09
CA HIS A 425 -9.35 -17.34 -12.58
C HIS A 425 -10.74 -17.57 -13.22
N PRO A 426 -10.91 -17.60 -14.57
CA PRO A 426 -12.20 -17.88 -15.18
C PRO A 426 -12.62 -19.35 -15.09
N GLU A 427 -11.67 -20.30 -15.18
CA GLU A 427 -11.99 -21.73 -15.19
C GLU A 427 -12.59 -22.22 -13.86
N LEU A 428 -12.20 -21.65 -12.75
CA LEU A 428 -12.72 -22.01 -11.43
C LEU A 428 -14.15 -21.55 -11.23
N ASN A 429 -14.57 -20.46 -11.86
CA ASN A 429 -15.89 -19.86 -11.69
C ASN A 429 -16.26 -19.68 -10.22
N MET A 430 -15.30 -19.19 -9.41
CA MET A 430 -15.49 -18.89 -8.00
C MET A 430 -15.57 -17.38 -7.82
N ARG A 431 -16.28 -16.97 -6.76
CA ARG A 431 -16.25 -15.55 -6.34
C ARG A 431 -14.79 -15.12 -6.12
N SER A 432 -14.40 -14.01 -6.73
CA SER A 432 -13.01 -13.59 -6.75
C SER A 432 -12.86 -12.08 -6.65
N THR A 433 -11.73 -11.65 -6.11
CA THR A 433 -11.21 -10.28 -6.21
C THR A 433 -9.83 -10.31 -6.85
N VAL A 434 -9.43 -9.21 -7.47
CA VAL A 434 -8.07 -9.00 -7.94
C VAL A 434 -7.35 -8.01 -7.04
N LYS A 435 -6.07 -8.27 -6.79
CA LYS A 435 -5.26 -7.45 -5.88
C LYS A 435 -4.04 -6.91 -6.60
N PRO A 436 -4.13 -5.72 -7.22
CA PRO A 436 -2.97 -5.03 -7.76
C PRO A 436 -2.05 -4.54 -6.64
N TRP A 437 -0.82 -4.30 -7.03
CA TRP A 437 0.14 -3.61 -6.20
C TRP A 437 -0.01 -2.10 -6.41
N ASN A 438 -0.24 -1.34 -5.36
CA ASN A 438 -0.65 0.05 -5.47
C ASN A 438 0.28 1.03 -4.75
N SER A 439 1.08 0.58 -3.82
CA SER A 439 2.03 1.41 -3.10
C SER A 439 3.36 0.70 -2.89
N TYR A 440 4.32 1.44 -2.37
CA TYR A 440 5.67 0.95 -2.18
C TYR A 440 5.73 -0.32 -1.33
N TYR A 441 6.61 -1.20 -1.74
CA TYR A 441 6.91 -2.44 -1.04
C TYR A 441 8.28 -2.39 -0.36
N HIS A 442 9.20 -1.58 -0.86
CA HIS A 442 10.56 -1.42 -0.34
C HIS A 442 10.96 0.06 -0.30
N TRP A 443 11.84 0.45 -1.24
CA TRP A 443 12.37 1.79 -1.37
C TRP A 443 11.65 2.61 -2.43
N ASP A 444 10.89 1.96 -3.29
CA ASP A 444 10.24 2.57 -4.44
C ASP A 444 8.92 3.20 -4.02
N MET A 445 9.01 4.39 -3.46
CA MET A 445 7.87 5.11 -2.88
C MET A 445 6.83 5.48 -3.94
N THR A 446 7.28 5.80 -5.15
CA THR A 446 6.41 6.22 -6.26
C THR A 446 6.44 5.24 -7.42
N PHE A 447 6.58 3.96 -7.13
CA PHE A 447 6.52 2.92 -8.13
C PHE A 447 5.28 3.07 -9.02
N ASP A 448 5.46 2.95 -10.35
CA ASP A 448 4.35 2.98 -11.30
C ASP A 448 3.55 1.69 -11.28
N ALA A 449 2.48 1.68 -10.50
CA ALA A 449 1.54 0.55 -10.40
C ALA A 449 0.38 0.64 -11.39
N VAL A 450 0.27 1.72 -12.17
CA VAL A 450 -0.84 1.92 -13.12
C VAL A 450 -0.93 0.79 -14.14
N PRO A 451 0.17 0.29 -14.78
CA PRO A 451 0.09 -0.85 -15.68
C PRO A 451 -0.36 -2.14 -15.00
N ASN A 452 0.04 -2.37 -13.75
CA ASN A 452 -0.40 -3.54 -12.98
C ASN A 452 -1.91 -3.48 -12.71
N THR A 453 -2.40 -2.34 -12.24
CA THR A 453 -3.83 -2.09 -12.01
C THR A 453 -4.64 -2.24 -13.29
N PHE A 454 -4.20 -1.63 -14.40
CA PHE A 454 -4.83 -1.77 -15.71
C PHE A 454 -4.96 -3.24 -16.14
N ASN A 455 -3.87 -4.00 -16.08
CA ASN A 455 -3.84 -5.40 -16.51
C ASN A 455 -4.77 -6.29 -15.69
N LEU A 456 -4.85 -6.06 -14.37
CA LEU A 456 -5.75 -6.83 -13.49
C LEU A 456 -7.22 -6.44 -13.69
N CYS A 457 -7.52 -5.16 -13.90
CA CYS A 457 -8.87 -4.72 -14.22
C CYS A 457 -9.32 -5.18 -15.60
N GLU A 458 -8.42 -5.21 -16.59
CA GLU A 458 -8.70 -5.77 -17.92
C GLU A 458 -9.02 -7.27 -17.83
N LEU A 459 -8.26 -8.02 -17.04
CA LEU A 459 -8.54 -9.42 -16.78
C LEU A 459 -9.93 -9.60 -16.17
N ALA A 460 -10.25 -8.82 -15.15
CA ALA A 460 -11.54 -8.88 -14.47
C ALA A 460 -12.73 -8.52 -15.40
N ASP A 461 -12.57 -7.50 -16.26
CA ASP A 461 -13.60 -7.10 -17.24
C ASP A 461 -13.78 -8.13 -18.34
N SER A 462 -12.67 -8.64 -18.91
CA SER A 462 -12.71 -9.59 -20.03
C SER A 462 -13.22 -10.98 -19.64
N GLU A 463 -12.87 -11.45 -18.44
CA GLU A 463 -13.19 -12.80 -17.97
C GLU A 463 -14.50 -12.84 -17.16
N GLY A 464 -14.98 -11.69 -16.70
CA GLY A 464 -16.27 -11.55 -16.01
C GLY A 464 -16.38 -12.24 -14.65
N CYS A 465 -15.27 -12.67 -14.06
CA CYS A 465 -15.26 -13.50 -12.86
C CYS A 465 -14.83 -12.76 -11.59
N ALA A 466 -14.17 -11.61 -11.70
CA ALA A 466 -13.81 -10.81 -10.53
C ALA A 466 -14.89 -9.79 -10.21
N ALA A 467 -15.50 -9.95 -9.03
CA ALA A 467 -16.51 -9.03 -8.51
C ALA A 467 -15.91 -7.78 -7.85
N GLY A 468 -14.59 -7.76 -7.61
CA GLY A 468 -13.97 -6.67 -6.86
C GLY A 468 -12.47 -6.57 -7.03
N LEU A 469 -11.95 -5.48 -6.45
CA LEU A 469 -10.55 -5.16 -6.39
C LEU A 469 -10.17 -4.72 -4.97
N GLN A 470 -9.08 -5.28 -4.43
CA GLN A 470 -8.48 -4.91 -3.15
C GLN A 470 -7.00 -4.64 -3.37
N ALA A 471 -6.60 -3.41 -3.62
CA ALA A 471 -5.20 -3.11 -3.87
C ALA A 471 -4.33 -3.27 -2.62
N TYR A 472 -3.17 -3.91 -2.77
CA TYR A 472 -2.13 -3.90 -1.73
C TYR A 472 -1.59 -2.48 -1.59
N SER A 473 -1.72 -1.90 -0.41
CA SER A 473 -1.43 -0.49 -0.18
C SER A 473 -0.68 -0.24 1.15
N ALA A 474 0.18 0.76 1.13
CA ALA A 474 0.52 1.57 2.28
C ALA A 474 -0.04 2.98 2.02
N TRP A 475 -0.53 3.65 3.05
CA TRP A 475 -1.15 4.95 2.85
C TRP A 475 -0.12 6.07 2.90
N ASP A 476 0.31 6.51 1.73
CA ASP A 476 1.14 7.69 1.53
C ASP A 476 0.59 8.48 0.35
N LYS A 477 0.36 9.78 0.55
CA LYS A 477 -0.17 10.65 -0.50
C LYS A 477 0.72 10.75 -1.74
N VAL A 478 1.97 10.37 -1.63
CA VAL A 478 2.85 10.25 -2.80
C VAL A 478 2.41 9.13 -3.76
N CYS A 479 1.62 8.18 -3.28
CA CYS A 479 1.02 7.12 -4.10
C CYS A 479 -0.31 7.52 -4.76
N ASP A 480 -0.72 8.80 -4.68
CA ASP A 480 -2.00 9.31 -5.19
C ASP A 480 -2.29 8.91 -6.64
N LYS A 481 -1.29 8.94 -7.52
CA LYS A 481 -1.44 8.48 -8.91
C LYS A 481 -1.93 7.03 -9.00
N ASN A 482 -1.36 6.16 -8.20
CA ASN A 482 -1.74 4.74 -8.16
C ASN A 482 -3.12 4.55 -7.53
N HIS A 483 -3.43 5.27 -6.43
CA HIS A 483 -4.72 5.21 -5.76
C HIS A 483 -5.87 5.67 -6.69
N VAL A 484 -5.68 6.78 -7.40
CA VAL A 484 -6.65 7.27 -8.37
C VAL A 484 -6.81 6.31 -9.56
N SER A 485 -5.74 5.66 -10.02
CA SER A 485 -5.82 4.67 -11.11
C SER A 485 -6.70 3.49 -10.74
N MET A 486 -6.57 3.00 -9.52
CA MET A 486 -7.40 1.94 -9.00
C MET A 486 -8.88 2.31 -8.98
N ALA A 487 -9.18 3.53 -8.52
CA ALA A 487 -10.54 4.04 -8.50
C ALA A 487 -11.11 4.14 -9.91
N ASP A 488 -10.39 4.76 -10.84
CA ASP A 488 -10.84 4.94 -12.24
C ASP A 488 -11.06 3.58 -12.95
N TYR A 489 -10.09 2.67 -12.91
CA TYR A 489 -10.18 1.39 -13.62
C TYR A 489 -11.19 0.40 -13.02
N SER A 490 -11.42 0.43 -11.72
CA SER A 490 -12.43 -0.42 -11.10
C SER A 490 -13.85 0.14 -11.23
N TRP A 491 -13.98 1.45 -11.47
CA TRP A 491 -15.25 2.10 -11.67
C TRP A 491 -15.71 2.05 -13.12
N ASN A 492 -14.86 2.50 -14.05
CA ASN A 492 -15.17 2.56 -15.50
C ASN A 492 -13.92 2.21 -16.31
N PHE A 493 -13.67 0.93 -16.49
CA PHE A 493 -12.49 0.44 -17.19
C PHE A 493 -12.37 1.01 -18.62
N LYS A 494 -13.46 0.92 -19.40
CA LYS A 494 -13.49 1.37 -20.79
C LYS A 494 -13.40 2.88 -20.94
N GLY A 495 -14.07 3.62 -20.08
CA GLY A 495 -14.03 5.08 -20.09
C GLY A 495 -12.71 5.67 -19.60
N THR A 496 -11.98 4.93 -18.76
CA THR A 496 -10.63 5.29 -18.32
C THR A 496 -9.62 5.16 -19.45
N GLY A 497 -9.78 4.15 -20.31
CA GLY A 497 -8.94 3.95 -21.48
C GLY A 497 -7.55 3.39 -21.15
N MET A 498 -6.62 3.58 -22.08
CA MET A 498 -5.25 3.08 -21.94
C MET A 498 -4.46 3.82 -20.85
N VAL A 499 -3.39 3.23 -20.36
CA VAL A 499 -2.50 3.82 -19.33
C VAL A 499 -2.02 5.22 -19.72
N SER A 500 -1.72 5.46 -20.99
CA SER A 500 -1.31 6.79 -21.47
C SER A 500 -2.42 7.84 -21.35
N GLU A 501 -3.67 7.46 -21.62
CA GLU A 501 -4.85 8.34 -21.50
C GLU A 501 -5.16 8.63 -20.03
N TYR A 502 -5.01 7.62 -19.17
CA TYR A 502 -5.10 7.79 -17.74
C TYR A 502 -4.04 8.78 -17.21
N ASN A 503 -2.77 8.61 -17.57
CA ASN A 503 -1.66 9.46 -17.11
C ASN A 503 -1.88 10.94 -17.50
N GLU A 504 -2.38 11.19 -18.72
CA GLU A 504 -2.71 12.56 -19.17
C GLU A 504 -3.86 13.16 -18.35
N ARG A 505 -4.92 12.38 -18.11
CA ARG A 505 -6.07 12.81 -17.32
C ARG A 505 -5.70 13.06 -15.87
N TYR A 506 -4.89 12.19 -15.26
CA TYR A 506 -4.40 12.36 -13.91
C TYR A 506 -3.61 13.68 -13.75
N ALA A 507 -2.65 13.92 -14.65
CA ALA A 507 -1.87 15.16 -14.64
C ALA A 507 -2.77 16.38 -14.76
N TYR A 508 -3.78 16.36 -15.64
CA TYR A 508 -4.75 17.44 -15.77
C TYR A 508 -5.59 17.66 -14.50
N ARG A 509 -6.06 16.58 -13.86
CA ARG A 509 -6.85 16.68 -12.62
C ARG A 509 -6.10 17.36 -11.49
N ARG A 510 -4.82 17.01 -11.32
CA ARG A 510 -3.99 17.49 -10.20
C ARG A 510 -3.29 18.82 -10.47
N PHE A 511 -2.89 19.07 -11.71
CA PHE A 511 -2.05 20.22 -12.06
C PHE A 511 -2.68 21.22 -13.06
N GLY A 512 -3.91 20.97 -13.48
CA GLY A 512 -4.68 21.91 -14.31
C GLY A 512 -3.98 22.28 -15.62
N LYS A 513 -3.78 23.58 -15.86
CA LYS A 513 -3.13 24.05 -17.10
C LYS A 513 -1.64 23.70 -17.22
N TYR A 514 -1.00 23.27 -16.14
CA TYR A 514 0.40 22.85 -16.09
C TYR A 514 0.57 21.34 -16.26
N TYR A 515 -0.47 20.67 -16.80
CA TYR A 515 -0.49 19.21 -16.91
C TYR A 515 0.63 18.64 -17.80
N ASP A 516 1.11 19.39 -18.80
CA ASP A 516 2.21 18.92 -19.68
C ASP A 516 3.54 18.82 -18.92
N GLU A 517 3.86 19.85 -18.11
CA GLU A 517 5.06 19.81 -17.25
C GLU A 517 4.95 18.73 -16.18
N ALA A 518 3.77 18.59 -15.57
CA ALA A 518 3.54 17.54 -14.57
C ALA A 518 3.66 16.14 -15.18
N LYS A 519 3.14 15.94 -16.38
CA LYS A 519 3.26 14.67 -17.13
C LYS A 519 4.71 14.34 -17.44
N GLU A 520 5.54 15.33 -17.83
CA GLU A 520 6.98 15.15 -18.03
C GLU A 520 7.64 14.65 -16.73
N ALA A 521 7.40 15.32 -15.61
CA ALA A 521 8.02 14.97 -14.34
C ALA A 521 7.58 13.58 -13.82
N LEU A 522 6.29 13.26 -13.91
CA LEU A 522 5.76 11.95 -13.55
C LEU A 522 6.36 10.84 -14.42
N ALA A 523 6.46 11.07 -15.74
CA ALA A 523 7.08 10.09 -16.65
C ALA A 523 8.58 9.87 -16.36
N LEU A 524 9.30 10.90 -15.92
CA LEU A 524 10.68 10.74 -15.45
C LEU A 524 10.76 9.89 -14.20
N MET A 525 9.86 10.06 -13.24
CA MET A 525 9.81 9.24 -12.02
C MET A 525 9.45 7.79 -12.35
N ASP A 526 8.42 7.57 -13.19
CA ASP A 526 8.05 6.23 -13.67
C ASP A 526 9.25 5.54 -14.33
N LYS A 527 9.98 6.28 -15.18
CA LYS A 527 11.17 5.77 -15.86
C LYS A 527 12.32 5.43 -14.92
N ILE A 528 12.53 6.21 -13.87
CA ILE A 528 13.52 5.91 -12.82
C ILE A 528 13.21 4.56 -12.20
N THR A 529 11.95 4.31 -11.83
CA THR A 529 11.54 3.05 -11.22
C THR A 529 11.51 1.89 -12.21
N ASP A 530 11.26 2.15 -13.49
CA ASP A 530 11.21 1.15 -14.55
C ASP A 530 12.57 0.73 -15.11
N GLU A 531 13.43 1.69 -15.40
CA GLU A 531 14.70 1.45 -16.14
C GLU A 531 15.94 1.57 -15.26
N GLY A 532 15.82 2.31 -14.18
CA GLY A 532 16.95 2.69 -13.38
C GLY A 532 17.23 1.74 -12.25
N ILE A 533 16.77 2.17 -11.12
CA ILE A 533 17.01 1.49 -9.86
C ILE A 533 16.33 0.09 -9.86
N GLY A 534 15.25 -0.15 -10.61
CA GLY A 534 14.48 -1.39 -10.68
C GLY A 534 14.82 -2.33 -11.82
N ASN A 535 15.71 -1.97 -12.70
CA ASN A 535 15.82 -2.77 -13.91
C ASN A 535 16.76 -3.96 -13.79
N ALA A 536 16.20 -5.04 -14.15
CA ALA A 536 16.57 -6.42 -14.12
C ALA A 536 17.92 -6.82 -14.72
N LYS A 537 18.70 -5.94 -15.33
CA LYS A 537 20.06 -6.31 -15.69
C LYS A 537 20.99 -6.43 -14.49
N LEU A 538 20.60 -5.85 -13.37
CA LEU A 538 21.36 -5.90 -12.13
C LEU A 538 20.91 -7.08 -11.25
N THR A 539 19.76 -7.65 -11.57
CA THR A 539 19.25 -8.84 -10.88
C THR A 539 18.38 -9.63 -11.85
N GLU A 540 18.77 -10.80 -12.20
CA GLU A 540 17.94 -11.77 -12.91
C GLU A 540 16.79 -12.31 -12.04
N THR A 541 16.56 -11.75 -10.86
CA THR A 541 15.48 -12.17 -10.00
C THR A 541 14.15 -11.69 -10.55
N ASN A 542 13.31 -12.63 -10.87
CA ASN A 542 11.95 -12.49 -11.41
C ASN A 542 10.93 -11.86 -10.44
N VAL A 543 11.37 -11.22 -9.41
CA VAL A 543 10.50 -10.55 -8.44
C VAL A 543 10.44 -9.08 -8.81
N GLY A 544 9.29 -8.54 -9.02
CA GLY A 544 8.93 -7.23 -9.51
C GLY A 544 10.00 -6.14 -9.56
N LYS A 545 9.87 -5.21 -10.45
CA LYS A 545 10.89 -4.19 -10.76
C LYS A 545 11.47 -3.50 -9.51
N GLY A 546 10.68 -3.29 -8.47
CA GLY A 546 11.12 -2.69 -7.20
C GLY A 546 12.06 -3.53 -6.33
N MET A 547 12.17 -4.85 -6.57
CA MET A 547 13.08 -5.69 -5.79
C MET A 547 14.50 -5.73 -6.34
N GLY A 548 14.70 -5.37 -7.59
CA GLY A 548 16.03 -5.32 -8.21
C GLY A 548 16.95 -4.27 -7.60
N ASN A 549 16.42 -3.12 -7.28
CA ASN A 549 17.14 -2.02 -6.63
C ASN A 549 17.76 -2.36 -5.33
N VAL A 550 16.96 -3.07 -4.58
CA VAL A 550 17.32 -3.52 -3.29
C VAL A 550 18.64 -4.29 -3.32
N THR A 551 18.91 -5.01 -4.38
CA THR A 551 20.09 -5.87 -4.49
C THR A 551 21.37 -5.12 -4.77
N LEU A 552 21.36 -4.14 -5.67
CA LEU A 552 22.55 -3.31 -5.89
C LEU A 552 22.89 -2.49 -4.65
N LEU A 553 21.88 -1.86 -4.08
CA LEU A 553 21.98 -1.14 -2.82
C LEU A 553 22.62 -2.00 -1.75
N ARG A 554 22.07 -3.18 -1.53
CA ARG A 554 22.58 -4.14 -0.57
C ARG A 554 24.05 -4.36 -0.74
N SER A 555 24.42 -4.74 -1.94
CA SER A 555 25.76 -5.21 -2.22
C SER A 555 26.80 -4.14 -1.93
N LEU A 556 26.62 -2.93 -2.46
CA LEU A 556 27.57 -1.84 -2.26
C LEU A 556 27.54 -1.31 -0.82
N THR A 557 26.36 -1.11 -0.26
CA THR A 557 26.21 -0.63 1.11
C THR A 557 26.85 -1.59 2.10
N TYR A 558 26.60 -2.88 1.97
CA TYR A 558 27.21 -3.87 2.84
C TYR A 558 28.68 -4.06 2.60
N TYR A 559 29.07 -4.00 1.35
CA TYR A 559 30.48 -4.10 0.99
C TYR A 559 31.29 -3.00 1.69
N VAL A 560 30.88 -1.75 1.53
CA VAL A 560 31.58 -0.63 2.20
C VAL A 560 31.39 -0.69 3.71
N TYR A 561 30.20 -1.01 4.20
CA TYR A 561 29.89 -1.03 5.62
C TYR A 561 30.62 -2.14 6.37
N SER A 562 30.83 -3.30 5.76
CA SER A 562 31.58 -4.39 6.37
C SER A 562 33.03 -4.01 6.67
N TYR A 563 33.64 -3.15 5.86
CA TYR A 563 34.99 -2.64 6.11
C TYR A 563 35.03 -1.60 7.23
N VAL A 564 34.06 -0.72 7.24
CA VAL A 564 33.97 0.34 8.25
C VAL A 564 33.67 -0.25 9.63
N ARG A 565 32.98 -1.38 9.67
CA ARG A 565 32.56 -2.08 10.89
C ARG A 565 33.08 -3.51 10.96
N ALA A 566 34.34 -3.72 10.59
CA ALA A 566 34.99 -5.03 10.57
C ALA A 566 34.99 -5.76 11.94
N ASP A 567 34.76 -5.04 13.03
CA ASP A 567 34.56 -5.57 14.37
C ASP A 567 33.16 -6.21 14.58
N LYS A 568 32.24 -6.00 13.64
CA LYS A 568 30.89 -6.56 13.68
C LYS A 568 30.62 -7.31 12.38
N PRO A 569 31.10 -8.55 12.25
CA PRO A 569 30.88 -9.33 11.04
C PRO A 569 29.39 -9.46 10.77
N TYR A 570 28.98 -9.04 9.57
CA TYR A 570 27.66 -9.33 9.08
C TYR A 570 27.54 -10.80 8.74
N PRO A 571 26.39 -11.39 8.95
CA PRO A 571 26.21 -12.81 8.73
C PRO A 571 26.44 -13.18 7.26
N ARG A 572 27.04 -14.33 7.04
CA ARG A 572 27.44 -14.90 5.77
C ARG A 572 26.26 -15.52 5.03
N ASN A 573 26.33 -15.51 3.73
CA ASN A 573 25.54 -16.26 2.77
C ASN A 573 24.14 -15.73 2.48
N PHE A 574 24.05 -14.98 1.40
CA PHE A 574 22.82 -14.86 0.64
C PHE A 574 22.85 -15.91 -0.48
N PRO A 575 22.10 -17.01 -0.38
CA PRO A 575 22.10 -18.01 -1.43
C PRO A 575 21.56 -17.40 -2.73
N GLY A 576 22.36 -17.46 -3.79
CA GLY A 576 21.91 -17.17 -5.15
C GLY A 576 22.18 -15.78 -5.69
N GLU A 577 22.94 -14.93 -5.00
CA GLU A 577 23.30 -13.61 -5.57
C GLU A 577 24.76 -13.58 -6.07
N PRO A 578 24.98 -13.24 -7.34
CA PRO A 578 26.31 -13.13 -7.92
C PRO A 578 26.95 -11.79 -7.54
N PHE A 579 27.40 -11.63 -6.30
CA PHE A 579 28.12 -10.43 -5.86
C PHE A 579 29.37 -10.15 -6.71
N GLY A 580 30.06 -11.18 -7.17
CA GLY A 580 31.22 -11.04 -8.03
C GLY A 580 30.93 -10.28 -9.32
N ASN A 581 29.77 -10.50 -9.91
CA ASN A 581 29.39 -9.85 -11.18
C ASN A 581 29.11 -8.35 -11.05
N LEU A 582 28.81 -7.86 -9.86
CA LEU A 582 28.58 -6.43 -9.63
C LEU A 582 29.87 -5.60 -9.81
N LEU A 583 30.97 -6.08 -9.28
CA LEU A 583 32.26 -5.40 -9.38
C LEU A 583 32.84 -5.48 -10.79
N ASP A 584 32.43 -6.46 -11.59
CA ASP A 584 32.92 -6.65 -12.96
C ASP A 584 32.36 -5.62 -13.95
N ASP A 585 31.27 -4.90 -13.62
CA ASP A 585 30.59 -3.96 -14.53
C ASP A 585 30.24 -2.60 -13.89
N LEU A 586 31.11 -2.10 -13.02
CA LEU A 586 30.89 -0.84 -12.31
C LEU A 586 30.68 0.36 -13.24
N ASP A 587 31.25 0.36 -14.44
CA ASP A 587 31.09 1.46 -15.39
C ASP A 587 29.66 1.53 -15.94
N THR A 588 29.02 0.40 -16.21
CA THR A 588 27.61 0.35 -16.58
C THR A 588 26.74 0.87 -15.45
N TYR A 589 27.00 0.46 -14.22
CA TYR A 589 26.27 0.96 -13.05
C TYR A 589 26.43 2.45 -12.86
N LYS A 590 27.65 2.96 -12.91
CA LYS A 590 27.91 4.41 -12.83
C LYS A 590 27.15 5.20 -13.89
N LYS A 591 27.06 4.67 -15.12
CA LYS A 591 26.31 5.32 -16.21
C LYS A 591 24.80 5.34 -15.90
N GLN A 592 24.25 4.23 -15.44
CA GLN A 592 22.82 4.13 -15.08
C GLN A 592 22.49 5.06 -13.91
N LEU A 593 23.29 5.04 -12.84
CA LEU A 593 23.08 5.90 -11.67
C LEU A 593 23.15 7.39 -12.01
N ARG A 594 24.08 7.81 -12.89
CA ARG A 594 24.12 9.20 -13.38
C ARG A 594 22.86 9.57 -14.15
N ASN A 595 22.36 8.69 -15.02
CA ASN A 595 21.13 8.93 -15.74
C ASN A 595 19.93 9.05 -14.79
N ILE A 596 19.87 8.24 -13.72
CA ILE A 596 18.84 8.35 -12.68
C ILE A 596 18.94 9.69 -11.95
N SER A 597 20.15 10.08 -11.53
CA SER A 597 20.37 11.36 -10.83
C SER A 597 19.91 12.54 -11.70
N GLU A 598 20.26 12.55 -13.01
CA GLU A 598 19.82 13.58 -13.95
C GLU A 598 18.30 13.62 -14.12
N MET A 599 17.64 12.46 -14.29
CA MET A 599 16.16 12.37 -14.38
C MET A 599 15.49 12.85 -13.09
N ALA A 600 16.00 12.45 -11.95
CA ALA A 600 15.49 12.82 -10.63
C ALA A 600 15.64 14.33 -10.39
N GLN A 601 16.79 14.91 -10.72
CA GLN A 601 17.01 16.35 -10.63
C GLN A 601 16.03 17.13 -11.52
N ARG A 602 15.82 16.67 -12.76
CA ARG A 602 14.87 17.31 -13.67
C ARG A 602 13.43 17.24 -13.15
N ALA A 603 13.00 16.08 -12.67
CA ALA A 603 11.66 15.91 -12.06
C ALA A 603 11.49 16.80 -10.84
N SER A 604 12.47 16.83 -9.92
CA SER A 604 12.48 17.68 -8.74
C SER A 604 12.31 19.17 -9.08
N GLN A 605 13.08 19.69 -10.05
CA GLN A 605 12.96 21.08 -10.50
C GLN A 605 11.58 21.43 -11.04
N ILE A 606 10.93 20.51 -11.77
CA ILE A 606 9.58 20.71 -12.27
C ILE A 606 8.59 20.75 -11.11
N PHE A 607 8.65 19.78 -10.20
CA PHE A 607 7.74 19.75 -9.05
C PHE A 607 7.95 20.90 -8.08
N GLU A 608 9.17 21.37 -7.88
CA GLU A 608 9.46 22.59 -7.11
C GLU A 608 8.75 23.81 -7.73
N LYS A 609 8.81 23.97 -9.04
CA LYS A 609 8.07 25.02 -9.75
C LYS A 609 6.55 24.87 -9.55
N LEU A 610 6.00 23.65 -9.71
CA LEU A 610 4.57 23.37 -9.56
C LEU A 610 4.07 23.58 -8.13
N SER A 611 4.91 23.29 -7.13
CA SER A 611 4.57 23.48 -5.71
C SER A 611 4.36 24.94 -5.30
N ASN A 612 4.82 25.88 -6.13
CA ASN A 612 4.65 27.31 -5.94
C ASN A 612 3.52 27.92 -6.80
N CYS A 613 2.78 27.09 -7.57
CA CYS A 613 1.69 27.54 -8.43
C CYS A 613 0.33 27.42 -7.72
N ALA A 614 -0.38 28.52 -7.55
CA ALA A 614 -1.66 28.54 -6.83
C ALA A 614 -2.80 27.70 -7.48
N GLU A 615 -2.63 27.30 -8.75
CA GLU A 615 -3.63 26.52 -9.49
C GLU A 615 -3.34 25.01 -9.46
N CYS A 616 -2.23 24.60 -8.86
CA CYS A 616 -1.81 23.20 -8.72
C CYS A 616 -2.16 22.66 -7.34
N ASP A 617 -2.17 21.33 -7.19
CA ASP A 617 -2.09 20.71 -5.88
C ASP A 617 -0.68 20.88 -5.30
N ASN A 618 -0.49 21.98 -4.58
CA ASN A 618 0.82 22.37 -4.06
C ASN A 618 1.38 21.37 -3.05
N SER A 619 0.49 20.75 -2.25
CA SER A 619 0.88 19.76 -1.26
C SER A 619 1.41 18.51 -1.94
N LEU A 620 0.69 18.01 -2.92
CA LEU A 620 1.09 16.84 -3.71
C LEU A 620 2.37 17.12 -4.51
N ALA A 621 2.49 18.30 -5.14
CA ALA A 621 3.70 18.69 -5.85
C ALA A 621 4.94 18.71 -4.95
N LYS A 622 4.83 19.20 -3.70
CA LYS A 622 5.92 19.18 -2.72
C LYS A 622 6.33 17.76 -2.35
N ARG A 623 5.37 16.85 -2.23
CA ARG A 623 5.64 15.43 -1.94
C ARG A 623 6.38 14.77 -3.10
N PHE A 624 5.94 14.98 -4.34
CA PHE A 624 6.65 14.49 -5.52
C PHE A 624 8.04 15.10 -5.66
N GLU A 625 8.22 16.38 -5.35
CA GLU A 625 9.54 17.02 -5.32
C GLU A 625 10.47 16.32 -4.34
N CYS A 626 9.99 16.05 -3.13
CA CYS A 626 10.75 15.37 -2.09
C CYS A 626 11.13 13.93 -2.50
N GLU A 627 10.22 13.19 -3.14
CA GLU A 627 10.52 11.83 -3.62
C GLU A 627 11.47 11.82 -4.82
N ALA A 628 11.34 12.77 -5.74
CA ALA A 628 12.31 12.93 -6.83
C ALA A 628 13.71 13.18 -6.28
N ARG A 629 13.85 14.05 -5.27
CA ARG A 629 15.13 14.25 -4.56
C ARG A 629 15.62 12.97 -3.89
N ASN A 630 14.72 12.18 -3.32
CA ASN A 630 15.07 10.90 -2.71
C ASN A 630 15.72 9.96 -3.73
N TYR A 631 15.14 9.82 -4.93
CA TYR A 631 15.75 9.01 -5.99
C TYR A 631 17.12 9.53 -6.43
N GLY A 632 17.26 10.83 -6.60
CA GLY A 632 18.55 11.47 -6.90
C GLY A 632 19.58 11.20 -5.80
N CYS A 633 19.20 11.40 -4.55
CA CYS A 633 20.08 11.17 -3.41
C CYS A 633 20.52 9.70 -3.30
N ILE A 634 19.61 8.74 -3.56
CA ILE A 634 19.96 7.31 -3.61
C ILE A 634 20.99 7.04 -4.71
N ALA A 635 20.76 7.54 -5.92
CA ALA A 635 21.69 7.34 -7.04
C ALA A 635 23.07 7.93 -6.75
N ASP A 636 23.12 9.14 -6.20
CA ASP A 636 24.36 9.82 -5.84
C ASP A 636 25.09 9.14 -4.68
N ASP A 637 24.37 8.59 -3.72
CA ASP A 637 24.97 7.81 -2.63
C ASP A 637 25.66 6.56 -3.16
N TYR A 638 25.06 5.89 -4.19
CA TYR A 638 25.72 4.74 -4.82
C TYR A 638 26.93 5.12 -5.64
N LEU A 639 26.85 6.21 -6.38
CA LEU A 639 28.01 6.75 -7.09
C LEU A 639 29.15 7.06 -6.12
N ALA A 640 28.82 7.67 -4.99
CA ALA A 640 29.79 7.96 -3.93
C ALA A 640 30.39 6.69 -3.31
N LEU A 641 29.58 5.66 -3.05
CA LEU A 641 30.06 4.38 -2.53
C LEU A 641 30.98 3.66 -3.52
N ILE A 642 30.65 3.70 -4.82
CA ILE A 642 31.53 3.17 -5.87
C ILE A 642 32.85 3.95 -5.92
N GLU A 643 32.80 5.28 -5.85
CA GLU A 643 34.00 6.11 -5.85
C GLU A 643 34.87 5.85 -4.62
N ILE A 644 34.28 5.73 -3.45
CA ILE A 644 34.99 5.37 -2.20
C ILE A 644 35.64 4.00 -2.35
N TYR A 645 34.90 3.01 -2.90
CA TYR A 645 35.43 1.68 -3.18
C TYR A 645 36.65 1.75 -4.10
N GLU A 646 36.54 2.44 -5.24
CA GLU A 646 37.63 2.57 -6.20
C GLU A 646 38.88 3.29 -5.63
N LEU A 647 38.66 4.32 -4.79
CA LEU A 647 39.73 5.01 -4.08
C LEU A 647 40.46 4.10 -3.11
N MET A 648 39.69 3.32 -2.33
CA MET A 648 40.26 2.42 -1.33
C MET A 648 40.95 1.21 -1.97
N GLU A 649 40.42 0.67 -3.07
CA GLU A 649 41.00 -0.50 -3.74
C GLU A 649 42.29 -0.17 -4.49
N LYS A 650 42.34 0.95 -5.14
CA LYS A 650 43.55 1.41 -5.87
C LYS A 650 44.70 1.70 -4.95
N ASN A 651 44.47 1.80 -3.66
CA ASN A 651 45.44 2.02 -2.57
C ASN A 651 46.77 2.63 -3.03
N GLU A 652 46.71 3.75 -3.70
CA GLU A 652 47.90 4.61 -3.82
C GLU A 652 48.12 5.18 -2.42
N LYS A 653 49.09 4.66 -1.71
CA LYS A 653 49.56 5.07 -0.38
C LYS A 653 49.74 6.58 -0.30
N ASN A 654 48.67 7.31 -0.14
CA ASN A 654 48.69 8.75 -0.25
C ASN A 654 47.69 9.35 0.73
N GLU A 655 48.12 10.26 1.58
CA GLU A 655 47.23 11.08 2.45
C GLU A 655 46.07 11.72 1.71
N ALA A 656 46.21 11.98 0.41
CA ALA A 656 45.17 12.52 -0.44
C ALA A 656 43.94 11.60 -0.60
N VAL A 657 44.10 10.28 -0.48
CA VAL A 657 42.97 9.32 -0.57
C VAL A 657 42.06 9.43 0.64
N SER A 658 42.63 9.44 1.85
CA SER A 658 41.86 9.59 3.07
C SER A 658 41.07 10.89 3.09
N GLY A 659 41.70 12.00 2.72
CA GLY A 659 41.04 13.31 2.64
C GLY A 659 39.87 13.31 1.63
N LYS A 660 40.01 12.63 0.48
CA LYS A 660 38.93 12.50 -0.51
C LYS A 660 37.76 11.69 0.02
N VAL A 661 38.04 10.54 0.65
CA VAL A 661 36.99 9.68 1.24
C VAL A 661 36.22 10.45 2.32
N VAL A 662 36.93 11.17 3.20
CA VAL A 662 36.30 12.02 4.22
C VAL A 662 35.42 13.10 3.59
N ALA A 663 35.91 13.77 2.51
CA ALA A 663 35.13 14.81 1.85
C ALA A 663 33.83 14.27 1.23
N ILE A 664 33.91 13.14 0.50
CA ILE A 664 32.74 12.47 -0.08
C ILE A 664 31.74 12.07 1.02
N ALA A 665 32.21 11.41 2.08
CA ALA A 665 31.35 10.97 3.15
C ALA A 665 30.63 12.13 3.87
N LYS A 666 31.34 13.25 4.11
CA LYS A 666 30.75 14.47 4.69
C LYS A 666 29.67 15.08 3.80
N GLU A 667 29.93 15.19 2.51
CA GLU A 667 28.99 15.74 1.53
C GLU A 667 27.73 14.89 1.50
N ARG A 668 27.85 13.56 1.32
CA ARG A 668 26.69 12.67 1.24
C ARG A 668 25.88 12.64 2.53
N LYS A 669 26.55 12.64 3.69
CA LYS A 669 25.88 12.76 4.99
C LYS A 669 25.06 14.05 5.09
N ALA A 670 25.60 15.18 4.66
CA ALA A 670 24.90 16.47 4.71
C ALA A 670 23.68 16.49 3.77
N GLU A 671 23.81 15.97 2.55
CA GLU A 671 22.70 15.84 1.60
C GLU A 671 21.59 14.91 2.14
N ARG A 672 21.97 13.78 2.73
CA ARG A 672 21.03 12.86 3.35
C ARG A 672 20.27 13.51 4.50
N LEU A 673 20.95 14.25 5.39
CA LEU A 673 20.29 15.00 6.47
C LEU A 673 19.34 16.07 5.92
N SER A 674 19.70 16.76 4.84
CA SER A 674 18.83 17.74 4.18
C SER A 674 17.55 17.09 3.64
N LEU A 675 17.65 15.92 3.02
CA LEU A 675 16.49 15.14 2.55
C LEU A 675 15.61 14.67 3.70
N MET A 676 16.21 14.15 4.78
CA MET A 676 15.49 13.70 5.96
C MET A 676 14.70 14.85 6.62
N LEU A 677 15.26 16.05 6.66
CA LEU A 677 14.53 17.26 7.11
C LEU A 677 13.35 17.60 6.18
N ALA A 678 13.48 17.37 4.87
CA ALA A 678 12.37 17.55 3.93
C ALA A 678 11.25 16.52 4.19
N PHE A 679 11.58 15.28 4.50
CA PHE A 679 10.60 14.27 4.90
C PHE A 679 9.85 14.66 6.17
N GLU A 680 10.55 15.12 7.22
CA GLU A 680 9.89 15.58 8.45
C GLU A 680 8.90 16.74 8.23
N ARG A 681 9.07 17.51 7.14
CA ARG A 681 8.18 18.64 6.81
C ARG A 681 7.02 18.27 5.87
N THR A 682 7.13 17.18 5.15
CA THR A 682 6.19 16.86 4.05
C THR A 682 5.37 15.60 4.28
N LYS A 683 5.83 14.69 5.14
CA LYS A 683 5.13 13.44 5.42
C LYS A 683 4.38 13.50 6.75
N GLU A 684 3.33 12.70 6.84
CA GLU A 684 2.58 12.48 8.06
C GLU A 684 3.47 11.84 9.13
N GLU A 685 3.19 12.15 10.41
CA GLU A 685 4.02 11.71 11.52
C GLU A 685 4.13 10.18 11.62
N PHE A 686 3.05 9.47 11.34
CA PHE A 686 3.03 7.99 11.37
C PHE A 686 3.92 7.35 10.29
N LEU A 687 4.21 8.04 9.18
CA LEU A 687 5.11 7.58 8.12
C LEU A 687 6.59 7.79 8.44
N LEU A 688 6.92 8.78 9.28
CA LEU A 688 8.31 9.17 9.53
C LEU A 688 9.19 8.02 10.03
N PRO A 689 8.76 7.16 10.99
CA PRO A 689 9.61 6.08 11.45
C PRO A 689 10.03 5.11 10.36
N SER A 690 9.13 4.79 9.42
CA SER A 690 9.43 3.89 8.30
C SER A 690 10.38 4.54 7.30
N HIS A 691 10.10 5.77 6.90
CA HIS A 691 10.90 6.50 5.91
C HIS A 691 12.27 6.90 6.45
N LEU A 692 12.30 7.50 7.65
CA LEU A 692 13.54 7.97 8.23
C LEU A 692 14.45 6.83 8.70
N ARG A 693 13.90 5.67 9.07
CA ARG A 693 14.71 4.49 9.38
C ARG A 693 15.63 4.13 8.21
N ASN A 694 15.06 4.05 7.01
CA ASN A 694 15.81 3.72 5.81
C ASN A 694 16.88 4.80 5.50
N GLN A 695 16.52 6.05 5.62
CA GLN A 695 17.43 7.17 5.42
C GLN A 695 18.56 7.20 6.46
N SER A 696 18.24 6.84 7.71
CA SER A 696 19.18 6.80 8.83
C SER A 696 20.36 5.86 8.60
N ILE A 697 20.16 4.81 7.81
CA ILE A 697 21.19 3.84 7.49
C ILE A 697 22.24 4.44 6.59
N PHE A 698 21.83 5.13 5.52
CA PHE A 698 22.79 5.83 4.67
C PHE A 698 23.50 6.94 5.42
N MET A 699 22.77 7.71 6.22
CA MET A 699 23.35 8.74 7.07
C MET A 699 24.41 8.15 8.01
N GLN A 700 24.09 7.03 8.69
CA GLN A 700 25.01 6.35 9.59
C GLN A 700 26.21 5.74 8.84
N LEU A 701 25.95 5.13 7.67
CA LEU A 701 27.00 4.57 6.84
C LEU A 701 28.06 5.61 6.49
N PHE A 702 27.64 6.77 6.00
CA PHE A 702 28.56 7.85 5.67
C PHE A 702 29.22 8.47 6.90
N ALA A 703 28.55 8.52 8.04
CA ALA A 703 29.16 8.92 9.30
C ALA A 703 30.27 7.95 9.75
N ASP A 704 30.01 6.65 9.63
CA ASP A 704 30.97 5.60 9.97
C ASP A 704 32.17 5.61 9.01
N ILE A 705 31.95 5.83 7.70
CA ILE A 705 33.04 5.98 6.70
C ILE A 705 33.88 7.21 7.01
N GLU A 706 33.26 8.35 7.33
CA GLU A 706 33.95 9.57 7.71
C GLU A 706 34.85 9.35 8.94
N ASP A 707 34.29 8.71 9.97
CA ASP A 707 35.02 8.41 11.21
C ASP A 707 36.19 7.46 10.98
N TYR A 708 35.94 6.37 10.24
CA TYR A 708 36.97 5.39 9.88
C TYR A 708 38.11 6.01 9.10
N ALA A 709 37.80 6.75 8.00
CA ALA A 709 38.81 7.37 7.17
C ALA A 709 39.58 8.49 7.87
N SER A 710 38.99 9.17 8.85
CA SER A 710 39.63 10.22 9.65
C SER A 710 40.61 9.67 10.69
N LYS A 711 40.35 8.46 11.22
CA LYS A 711 41.14 7.85 12.29
C LYS A 711 42.17 6.84 11.81
N THR A 712 41.99 6.30 10.61
CA THR A 712 42.87 5.28 10.05
C THR A 712 44.09 5.96 9.41
N GLU A 713 45.29 5.45 9.74
CA GLU A 713 46.51 5.89 9.07
C GLU A 713 46.35 5.70 7.54
N PRO A 714 46.67 6.69 6.71
CA PRO A 714 46.42 6.65 5.26
C PRO A 714 46.92 5.39 4.57
N GLU A 715 48.03 4.85 5.08
CA GLU A 715 48.69 3.64 4.55
C GLU A 715 47.91 2.35 4.90
N LYS A 716 47.04 2.41 5.89
CA LYS A 716 46.20 1.29 6.36
C LYS A 716 44.77 1.41 5.87
N LEU A 717 44.43 2.52 5.18
CA LEU A 717 43.14 2.67 4.55
C LEU A 717 43.03 1.74 3.34
N ASN A 718 42.75 0.50 3.61
CA ASN A 718 42.72 -0.56 2.62
C ASN A 718 41.43 -1.36 2.76
N LEU A 719 40.78 -1.60 1.64
CA LEU A 719 39.76 -2.60 1.54
C LEU A 719 40.46 -3.96 1.38
N ASN A 720 40.73 -4.65 2.49
CA ASN A 720 40.97 -6.07 2.39
C ASN A 720 39.73 -6.71 1.80
N MET A 721 39.81 -7.24 0.59
CA MET A 721 38.71 -7.93 -0.07
C MET A 721 38.15 -8.98 0.86
N CYS A 722 37.14 -8.64 1.62
CA CYS A 722 36.33 -9.64 2.28
C CYS A 722 35.76 -10.54 1.19
N ASP A 723 35.70 -11.81 1.47
CA ASP A 723 34.89 -12.68 0.64
C ASP A 723 33.47 -12.14 0.63
N LEU A 724 33.02 -11.62 -0.51
CA LEU A 724 31.70 -11.03 -0.67
C LEU A 724 30.58 -12.03 -0.37
N SER A 725 30.90 -13.34 -0.37
CA SER A 725 30.00 -14.41 0.11
C SER A 725 29.68 -14.29 1.61
N GLU A 726 30.48 -13.52 2.36
CA GLU A 726 30.26 -13.26 3.78
C GLU A 726 29.32 -12.10 4.08
N ILE A 727 28.95 -11.30 3.07
CA ILE A 727 28.09 -10.15 3.24
C ILE A 727 26.63 -10.60 3.12
N GLY A 728 25.99 -10.82 4.25
CA GLY A 728 24.62 -11.29 4.29
C GLY A 728 23.58 -10.21 3.99
N SER A 729 22.51 -10.64 3.38
CA SER A 729 21.34 -9.79 3.04
C SER A 729 20.47 -9.41 4.23
N GLU A 730 20.68 -9.94 5.39
CA GLU A 730 19.72 -9.88 6.49
C GLU A 730 19.62 -8.56 7.18
N ASN A 731 20.74 -7.87 7.31
CA ASN A 731 20.69 -6.49 7.77
C ASN A 731 19.87 -5.62 6.82
N PHE A 732 19.75 -6.04 5.58
CA PHE A 732 18.95 -5.34 4.60
C PHE A 732 17.45 -5.61 4.78
N PHE A 733 17.02 -6.81 5.12
CA PHE A 733 15.64 -7.07 5.54
C PHE A 733 15.31 -6.36 6.86
N ALA A 734 16.30 -6.18 7.72
CA ALA A 734 16.21 -5.37 8.92
C ALA A 734 16.05 -3.87 8.61
N LEU A 735 16.32 -3.45 7.40
CA LEU A 735 16.23 -2.07 6.94
C LEU A 735 14.86 -1.70 6.34
N ARG A 736 13.99 -2.68 6.20
CA ARG A 736 12.63 -2.50 5.69
C ARG A 736 11.68 -1.97 6.71
#